data_af1414cedc079eaed506166bdd78358e
#
_entry.id   af1414cedc079eaed506166bdd78358e
#
_cell.length_a   1.000
_cell.length_b   1.000
_cell.length_c   1.000
_cell.angle_alpha   90.00
_cell.angle_beta   90.00
_cell.angle_gamma   90.00
#
_symmetry.space_group_name_H-M   'P 1'
#
loop_
_entity.id
_entity.type
_entity.pdbx_description
1 polymer ?
#
loop_
_entity_poly.entity_id
_entity_poly.type
_entity_poly.pdbx_seq_one_letter_code
_entity_poly.pdbx_strand_id
1 'polypeptide(L)'
;MNINEINSIVQDVVFLDIETSGLNPYTSEILEIGAIKIENNKLTSFHTFVRNKKEVPLEVFSLCTNLNQNDLDKAPNLYEIKNDLLRFLGNKKIICHNIEFEKAFLNHYIHEIKNEILDSMELAVILEPYHKEYNLEYLKNVLTNDKSLEKHRALDDVVDTIKVVNALLMRLKDKENKSMTLENLTFRINTTLNRFGLNKWSWSEIIDRGNYNINNIDVIYENEEIKNKSKKNLKNTLINHRFNYEHLLKNKELWQSKKGFNYEFRPGQFELSKLIRETMNTSGENIACIEAPTGIGKSVGYLLPSIMESYLNHKRIIISTDTKELQTQLIKKDIPNVIQSLGLEDKIRFGYIKGKSNYICVEKLEKYIKEYENDKSTPSEILSLIILGELVKDGLYGDMEEINYWIFNNFPEIATHLRHVSCDPNLCKPKKCYKECLYKKRVEELKEEDITVVNHSLLAKWPYKDEKPIENLIVDEAHNLVEKGYEFFASEVEYRSLKFFLQEIYPAELINNSPFAYTSRNKKIIKPFDRFYYFIKLDANNKAKISREINLIMEEAEYILQYGKMNNYSTFSNYNLSWEINLQKNEKAGYLFKDNRKIDVTYNSYSDCIKTSLDKILSNLKSILYVLDRQMDDDSLDKENDTYKQGESKVKDLECLKTTIEIFLECNEEDVYAKIATIHKDFDNFLFQVVPLNIADLFEEKILSTLNSGIFLSATLTVNNKMKYFTNTLGIDRFIHKEEIIDPIFDYKNKIKIITLDDISSYKNREFIEDMSQIISKISFDTNGHLLALFNSKDRQEKTYDLLKDYLHKENIEIYMNKKYIKLLKDLNKKCVILGSKGCFEGVDVPGDGLTCVTLDKIPNLNPKDPLYSTIMNKY
;
A
#
# COMPACT_ATOMS: atom_id res chain seq x y z
N MET A 1 3.15 -27.98 -32.75
CA MET A 1 3.80 -26.72 -33.14
C MET A 1 5.11 -27.06 -33.84
N ASN A 2 5.43 -26.43 -34.97
CA ASN A 2 6.69 -26.72 -35.69
C ASN A 2 7.80 -25.85 -35.07
N ILE A 3 8.59 -26.43 -34.18
CA ILE A 3 9.64 -25.72 -33.41
C ILE A 3 10.67 -25.08 -34.36
N ASN A 4 10.82 -25.56 -35.59
CA ASN A 4 11.73 -25.01 -36.58
C ASN A 4 11.31 -23.64 -37.16
N GLU A 5 10.11 -23.18 -36.84
CA GLU A 5 9.60 -21.85 -37.25
C GLU A 5 9.85 -20.78 -36.20
N ILE A 6 10.38 -21.14 -35.02
CA ILE A 6 10.67 -20.22 -33.94
C ILE A 6 12.05 -19.60 -34.16
N ASN A 7 12.09 -18.28 -34.21
CA ASN A 7 13.34 -17.52 -34.26
C ASN A 7 13.73 -17.09 -32.83
N SER A 8 15.03 -17.09 -32.54
CA SER A 8 15.52 -16.58 -31.25
C SER A 8 16.74 -15.69 -31.41
N ILE A 9 16.69 -14.52 -30.79
CA ILE A 9 17.85 -13.61 -30.67
C ILE A 9 18.90 -14.26 -29.77
N VAL A 10 18.43 -14.86 -28.69
CA VAL A 10 19.31 -15.45 -27.67
C VAL A 10 19.90 -16.74 -28.17
N GLN A 11 21.19 -16.90 -27.96
CA GLN A 11 21.97 -18.05 -28.43
C GLN A 11 22.67 -18.72 -27.27
N ASP A 12 22.93 -20.03 -27.42
CA ASP A 12 23.76 -20.81 -26.52
C ASP A 12 23.14 -20.97 -25.10
N VAL A 13 21.84 -21.12 -25.05
CA VAL A 13 21.02 -21.25 -23.84
C VAL A 13 19.98 -22.37 -23.94
N VAL A 14 19.38 -22.69 -22.80
CA VAL A 14 18.19 -23.58 -22.71
C VAL A 14 17.07 -22.79 -22.05
N PHE A 15 15.92 -22.69 -22.70
CA PHE A 15 14.68 -22.28 -22.08
C PHE A 15 14.00 -23.49 -21.45
N LEU A 16 13.50 -23.36 -20.22
CA LEU A 16 12.91 -24.47 -19.48
C LEU A 16 11.67 -23.98 -18.73
N ASP A 17 10.66 -24.84 -18.69
CA ASP A 17 9.45 -24.67 -17.92
C ASP A 17 8.97 -26.02 -17.39
N ILE A 18 8.21 -26.03 -16.29
CA ILE A 18 7.68 -27.23 -15.66
C ILE A 18 6.21 -27.04 -15.25
N GLU A 19 5.38 -28.06 -15.46
CA GLU A 19 4.06 -28.14 -14.87
C GLU A 19 4.05 -29.04 -13.65
N THR A 20 3.27 -28.67 -12.64
CA THR A 20 3.27 -29.36 -11.35
C THR A 20 1.85 -29.60 -10.82
N SER A 21 1.70 -30.54 -9.89
CA SER A 21 0.42 -30.83 -9.25
C SER A 21 0.01 -29.79 -8.17
N GLY A 22 0.80 -28.72 -7.97
CA GLY A 22 0.52 -27.63 -7.04
C GLY A 22 1.77 -26.80 -6.75
N LEU A 23 1.67 -25.79 -5.90
CA LEU A 23 2.71 -24.75 -5.76
C LEU A 23 3.86 -25.11 -4.79
N ASN A 24 3.73 -26.11 -3.97
CA ASN A 24 4.70 -26.43 -2.93
C ASN A 24 5.50 -27.69 -3.26
N PRO A 25 6.83 -27.62 -3.51
CA PRO A 25 7.65 -28.77 -3.93
C PRO A 25 7.71 -29.90 -2.91
N TYR A 26 7.40 -29.67 -1.65
CA TYR A 26 7.37 -30.71 -0.62
C TYR A 26 6.07 -31.54 -0.63
N THR A 27 5.01 -31.00 -1.17
CA THR A 27 3.69 -31.64 -1.20
C THR A 27 3.21 -31.98 -2.62
N SER A 28 3.76 -31.36 -3.64
CA SER A 28 3.36 -31.44 -5.03
C SER A 28 4.46 -32.09 -5.88
N GLU A 29 4.11 -32.66 -7.03
CA GLU A 29 5.02 -33.39 -7.93
C GLU A 29 5.12 -32.66 -9.28
N ILE A 30 6.25 -32.84 -9.99
CA ILE A 30 6.41 -32.39 -11.38
C ILE A 30 5.60 -33.33 -12.28
N LEU A 31 4.78 -32.79 -13.17
CA LEU A 31 3.90 -33.49 -14.09
C LEU A 31 4.39 -33.44 -15.55
N GLU A 32 4.99 -32.32 -15.94
CA GLU A 32 5.51 -32.10 -17.29
C GLU A 32 6.80 -31.29 -17.22
N ILE A 33 7.76 -31.61 -18.12
CA ILE A 33 8.98 -30.84 -18.31
C ILE A 33 9.10 -30.50 -19.79
N GLY A 34 9.19 -29.21 -20.09
CA GLY A 34 9.44 -28.68 -21.41
C GLY A 34 10.76 -27.90 -21.44
N ALA A 35 11.60 -28.15 -22.44
CA ALA A 35 12.81 -27.36 -22.65
C ALA A 35 13.13 -27.20 -24.13
N ILE A 36 13.66 -26.04 -24.50
CA ILE A 36 14.18 -25.76 -25.85
C ILE A 36 15.61 -25.27 -25.71
N LYS A 37 16.54 -26.00 -26.32
CA LYS A 37 17.94 -25.61 -26.42
C LYS A 37 18.17 -24.85 -27.74
N ILE A 38 18.83 -23.73 -27.65
CA ILE A 38 19.20 -22.91 -28.81
C ILE A 38 20.71 -22.89 -28.92
N GLU A 39 21.22 -23.41 -30.02
CA GLU A 39 22.67 -23.50 -30.27
C GLU A 39 22.96 -23.38 -31.77
N ASN A 40 23.84 -22.45 -32.17
CA ASN A 40 24.19 -22.18 -33.57
C ASN A 40 22.95 -21.95 -34.47
N ASN A 41 21.97 -21.18 -34.01
CA ASN A 41 20.68 -20.93 -34.65
C ASN A 41 19.83 -22.21 -34.92
N LYS A 42 20.12 -23.31 -34.24
CA LYS A 42 19.32 -24.54 -34.28
C LYS A 42 18.60 -24.69 -32.96
N LEU A 43 17.31 -25.03 -33.05
CA LEU A 43 16.46 -25.35 -31.91
C LEU A 43 16.32 -26.85 -31.77
N THR A 44 16.54 -27.35 -30.58
CA THR A 44 16.23 -28.72 -30.20
C THR A 44 15.37 -28.72 -28.96
N SER A 45 14.40 -29.63 -28.91
CA SER A 45 13.46 -29.69 -27.79
C SER A 45 13.64 -30.94 -26.96
N PHE A 46 13.37 -30.83 -25.69
CA PHE A 46 13.14 -31.92 -24.77
C PHE A 46 11.76 -31.74 -24.19
N HIS A 47 10.92 -32.76 -24.28
CA HIS A 47 9.57 -32.72 -23.73
C HIS A 47 9.20 -34.08 -23.18
N THR A 48 8.67 -34.13 -21.97
CA THR A 48 8.17 -35.37 -21.37
C THR A 48 7.14 -35.08 -20.28
N PHE A 49 6.14 -35.95 -20.22
CA PHE A 49 5.32 -36.08 -19.02
C PHE A 49 6.10 -36.87 -17.97
N VAL A 50 5.71 -36.65 -16.70
CA VAL A 50 6.32 -37.34 -15.55
C VAL A 50 5.23 -38.05 -14.79
N ARG A 51 5.43 -39.36 -14.54
CA ARG A 51 4.51 -40.19 -13.79
C ARG A 51 4.47 -39.70 -12.34
N ASN A 52 3.27 -39.29 -11.91
CA ASN A 52 2.99 -38.91 -10.52
C ASN A 52 2.68 -40.15 -9.66
N LYS A 53 2.93 -40.00 -8.36
CA LYS A 53 2.58 -40.99 -7.32
C LYS A 53 1.34 -40.61 -6.54
N LYS A 54 1.04 -39.34 -6.47
CA LYS A 54 -0.12 -38.76 -5.77
C LYS A 54 -1.20 -38.45 -6.78
N GLU A 55 -2.44 -38.48 -6.36
CA GLU A 55 -3.57 -38.04 -7.18
C GLU A 55 -3.41 -36.58 -7.55
N VAL A 56 -3.55 -36.23 -8.81
CA VAL A 56 -3.45 -34.85 -9.31
C VAL A 56 -4.80 -34.15 -9.10
N PRO A 57 -4.84 -32.99 -8.49
CA PRO A 57 -6.09 -32.25 -8.32
C PRO A 57 -6.77 -31.97 -9.67
N LEU A 58 -8.10 -32.13 -9.73
CA LEU A 58 -8.89 -31.89 -10.94
C LEU A 58 -8.68 -30.48 -11.53
N GLU A 59 -8.39 -29.51 -10.70
CA GLU A 59 -8.10 -28.14 -11.09
C GLU A 59 -6.87 -28.01 -11.98
N VAL A 60 -5.83 -28.80 -11.72
CA VAL A 60 -4.62 -28.83 -12.56
C VAL A 60 -4.98 -29.26 -13.98
N PHE A 61 -5.84 -30.26 -14.13
CA PHE A 61 -6.32 -30.69 -15.44
C PHE A 61 -7.24 -29.66 -16.13
N SER A 62 -7.88 -28.80 -15.36
CA SER A 62 -8.68 -27.69 -15.92
C SER A 62 -7.82 -26.51 -16.40
N LEU A 63 -6.66 -26.32 -15.78
CA LEU A 63 -5.70 -25.26 -16.14
C LEU A 63 -4.80 -25.71 -17.30
N CYS A 64 -4.22 -26.92 -17.21
CA CYS A 64 -3.31 -27.45 -18.22
C CYS A 64 -4.08 -28.01 -19.43
N THR A 65 -4.10 -27.29 -20.52
CA THR A 65 -4.86 -27.66 -21.74
C THR A 65 -4.46 -29.04 -22.28
N ASN A 66 -5.44 -29.97 -22.35
CA ASN A 66 -5.24 -31.36 -22.83
C ASN A 66 -4.30 -32.25 -22.01
N LEU A 67 -4.00 -31.89 -20.76
CA LEU A 67 -3.35 -32.82 -19.82
C LEU A 67 -4.42 -33.75 -19.23
N ASN A 68 -4.14 -35.03 -19.12
CA ASN A 68 -5.04 -35.99 -18.47
C ASN A 68 -4.27 -37.08 -17.71
N GLN A 69 -4.92 -37.72 -16.76
CA GLN A 69 -4.29 -38.73 -15.90
C GLN A 69 -3.72 -39.92 -16.68
N ASN A 70 -4.36 -40.31 -17.76
CA ASN A 70 -3.91 -41.49 -18.57
C ASN A 70 -2.55 -41.23 -19.26
N ASP A 71 -2.23 -39.97 -19.60
CA ASP A 71 -0.92 -39.58 -20.15
C ASP A 71 0.15 -39.64 -19.05
N LEU A 72 -0.20 -39.20 -17.85
CA LEU A 72 0.71 -39.26 -16.70
C LEU A 72 0.99 -40.69 -16.24
N ASP A 73 -0.03 -41.57 -16.23
CA ASP A 73 0.12 -42.96 -15.82
C ASP A 73 1.06 -43.78 -16.76
N LYS A 74 1.10 -43.40 -18.04
CA LYS A 74 1.96 -44.03 -19.06
C LYS A 74 3.34 -43.37 -19.13
N ALA A 75 3.55 -42.26 -18.49
CA ALA A 75 4.79 -41.49 -18.52
C ALA A 75 5.91 -42.22 -17.74
N PRO A 76 7.18 -42.00 -18.10
CA PRO A 76 8.31 -42.44 -17.30
C PRO A 76 8.31 -41.71 -15.94
N ASN A 77 8.90 -42.31 -14.93
CA ASN A 77 9.14 -41.63 -13.67
C ASN A 77 10.33 -40.67 -13.78
N LEU A 78 10.40 -39.72 -12.87
CA LEU A 78 11.42 -38.68 -12.89
C LEU A 78 12.86 -39.24 -12.86
N TYR A 79 13.08 -40.35 -12.16
CA TYR A 79 14.40 -41.00 -12.08
C TYR A 79 14.87 -41.49 -13.43
N GLU A 80 13.96 -42.02 -14.25
CA GLU A 80 14.27 -42.58 -15.58
C GLU A 80 14.70 -41.45 -16.56
N ILE A 81 14.08 -40.30 -16.50
CA ILE A 81 14.33 -39.18 -17.42
C ILE A 81 15.42 -38.20 -16.97
N LYS A 82 15.78 -38.23 -15.70
CA LYS A 82 16.71 -37.28 -15.08
C LYS A 82 18.04 -37.17 -15.81
N ASN A 83 18.67 -38.32 -16.17
CA ASN A 83 19.97 -38.32 -16.84
C ASN A 83 19.88 -37.78 -18.27
N ASP A 84 18.76 -37.96 -18.95
CA ASP A 84 18.53 -37.45 -20.29
C ASP A 84 18.31 -35.93 -20.24
N LEU A 85 17.57 -35.45 -19.24
CA LEU A 85 17.41 -34.02 -19.00
C LEU A 85 18.78 -33.38 -18.69
N LEU A 86 19.56 -33.93 -17.77
CA LEU A 86 20.87 -33.37 -17.42
C LEU A 86 21.84 -33.35 -18.64
N ARG A 87 21.83 -34.37 -19.48
CA ARG A 87 22.58 -34.39 -20.75
C ARG A 87 22.07 -33.32 -21.72
N PHE A 88 20.75 -33.15 -21.80
CA PHE A 88 20.16 -32.12 -22.65
C PHE A 88 20.55 -30.71 -22.18
N LEU A 89 20.47 -30.42 -20.88
CA LEU A 89 20.84 -29.11 -20.30
C LEU A 89 22.34 -28.84 -20.49
N GLY A 90 23.18 -29.83 -20.29
CA GLY A 90 24.66 -29.66 -20.34
C GLY A 90 25.10 -28.56 -19.36
N ASN A 91 26.03 -27.70 -19.82
CA ASN A 91 26.56 -26.57 -19.03
C ASN A 91 25.97 -25.25 -19.48
N LYS A 92 24.82 -25.24 -20.16
CA LYS A 92 24.20 -24.02 -20.67
C LYS A 92 23.50 -23.25 -19.56
N LYS A 93 23.38 -21.91 -19.70
CA LYS A 93 22.51 -21.11 -18.88
C LYS A 93 21.06 -21.50 -19.18
N ILE A 94 20.23 -21.56 -18.14
CA ILE A 94 18.81 -21.88 -18.24
C ILE A 94 18.03 -20.57 -18.12
N ILE A 95 16.99 -20.41 -18.92
CA ILE A 95 16.07 -19.28 -18.84
C ILE A 95 14.67 -19.82 -18.51
N CYS A 96 14.09 -19.33 -17.43
CA CYS A 96 12.71 -19.59 -17.02
C CYS A 96 11.92 -18.28 -16.90
N HIS A 97 10.61 -18.36 -16.75
CA HIS A 97 9.77 -17.22 -16.41
C HIS A 97 9.27 -17.39 -14.97
N ASN A 98 9.58 -16.42 -14.08
CA ASN A 98 9.29 -16.50 -12.62
C ASN A 98 10.07 -17.62 -11.91
N ILE A 99 11.37 -17.51 -11.98
CA ILE A 99 12.38 -18.51 -11.55
C ILE A 99 12.17 -19.09 -10.14
N GLU A 100 11.58 -18.36 -9.20
CA GLU A 100 11.44 -18.83 -7.80
C GLU A 100 10.63 -20.13 -7.71
N PHE A 101 9.66 -20.30 -8.63
CA PHE A 101 8.86 -21.50 -8.70
C PHE A 101 9.66 -22.68 -9.26
N GLU A 102 10.22 -22.55 -10.48
CA GLU A 102 10.98 -23.63 -11.13
C GLU A 102 12.18 -24.04 -10.30
N LYS A 103 12.91 -23.06 -9.75
CA LYS A 103 14.10 -23.30 -8.92
C LYS A 103 13.78 -24.08 -7.65
N ALA A 104 12.63 -23.82 -7.02
CA ALA A 104 12.20 -24.54 -5.83
C ALA A 104 11.96 -26.02 -6.15
N PHE A 105 11.28 -26.33 -7.26
CA PHE A 105 11.01 -27.69 -7.67
C PHE A 105 12.27 -28.40 -8.21
N LEU A 106 13.06 -27.73 -9.05
CA LEU A 106 14.30 -28.29 -9.58
C LEU A 106 15.30 -28.61 -8.46
N ASN A 107 15.49 -27.72 -7.50
CA ASN A 107 16.35 -27.97 -6.33
C ASN A 107 15.85 -29.11 -5.46
N HIS A 108 14.54 -29.30 -5.33
CA HIS A 108 13.96 -30.37 -4.53
C HIS A 108 14.07 -31.73 -5.23
N TYR A 109 13.77 -31.78 -6.52
CA TYR A 109 13.64 -33.02 -7.27
C TYR A 109 14.89 -33.43 -8.08
N ILE A 110 15.66 -32.41 -8.55
CA ILE A 110 16.82 -32.61 -9.45
C ILE A 110 18.00 -31.73 -8.98
N HIS A 111 18.44 -31.95 -7.77
CA HIS A 111 19.50 -31.20 -7.10
C HIS A 111 20.87 -31.20 -7.82
N GLU A 112 21.05 -32.07 -8.83
CA GLU A 112 22.25 -32.10 -9.68
C GLU A 112 22.31 -30.96 -10.70
N ILE A 113 21.23 -30.25 -10.99
CA ILE A 113 21.24 -29.06 -11.84
C ILE A 113 22.08 -28.00 -11.14
N LYS A 114 23.22 -27.65 -11.72
CA LYS A 114 24.14 -26.59 -11.23
C LYS A 114 24.22 -25.41 -12.18
N ASN A 115 23.42 -25.45 -13.23
CA ASN A 115 23.36 -24.39 -14.23
C ASN A 115 22.94 -23.08 -13.60
N GLU A 116 23.48 -21.96 -14.10
CA GLU A 116 22.97 -20.64 -13.79
C GLU A 116 21.58 -20.50 -14.42
N ILE A 117 20.57 -20.13 -13.61
CA ILE A 117 19.20 -19.96 -14.07
C ILE A 117 18.88 -18.47 -14.07
N LEU A 118 18.36 -17.96 -15.17
CA LEU A 118 18.01 -16.55 -15.40
C LEU A 118 16.50 -16.39 -15.48
N ASP A 119 15.99 -15.30 -14.93
CA ASP A 119 14.58 -14.99 -14.91
C ASP A 119 14.21 -14.00 -16.02
N SER A 120 13.34 -14.41 -16.93
CA SER A 120 12.80 -13.51 -17.96
C SER A 120 11.84 -12.46 -17.39
N MET A 121 11.23 -12.69 -16.23
CA MET A 121 10.46 -11.69 -15.50
C MET A 121 11.38 -10.61 -14.92
N GLU A 122 12.52 -10.97 -14.33
CA GLU A 122 13.56 -10.03 -13.91
C GLU A 122 14.01 -9.15 -15.09
N LEU A 123 14.29 -9.79 -16.23
CA LEU A 123 14.66 -9.07 -17.46
C LEU A 123 13.57 -8.05 -17.85
N ALA A 124 12.29 -8.45 -17.85
CA ALA A 124 11.18 -7.56 -18.20
C ALA A 124 11.05 -6.39 -17.22
N VAL A 125 11.19 -6.61 -15.92
CA VAL A 125 11.15 -5.56 -14.89
C VAL A 125 12.30 -4.57 -15.08
N ILE A 126 13.50 -5.02 -15.41
CA ILE A 126 14.67 -4.15 -15.61
C ILE A 126 14.56 -3.34 -16.91
N LEU A 127 14.12 -3.98 -17.99
CA LEU A 127 14.06 -3.34 -19.30
C LEU A 127 12.84 -2.43 -19.47
N GLU A 128 11.70 -2.84 -18.94
CA GLU A 128 10.42 -2.13 -19.04
C GLU A 128 9.64 -2.12 -17.72
N PRO A 129 10.06 -1.33 -16.71
CA PRO A 129 9.51 -1.37 -15.35
C PRO A 129 8.11 -0.73 -15.20
N TYR A 130 7.39 -0.51 -16.28
CA TYR A 130 6.10 0.23 -16.31
C TYR A 130 4.90 -0.62 -16.72
N HIS A 131 5.05 -1.94 -16.86
CA HIS A 131 3.93 -2.81 -17.17
C HIS A 131 3.02 -3.01 -15.93
N LYS A 132 1.73 -3.20 -16.17
CA LYS A 132 0.75 -3.48 -15.10
C LYS A 132 0.95 -4.83 -14.45
N GLU A 133 1.36 -5.82 -15.26
CA GLU A 133 1.62 -7.18 -14.85
C GLU A 133 2.88 -7.70 -15.55
N TYR A 134 3.47 -8.75 -14.99
CA TYR A 134 4.67 -9.37 -15.53
C TYR A 134 4.51 -10.89 -15.66
N ASN A 135 3.27 -11.42 -15.62
CA ASN A 135 3.02 -12.81 -15.98
C ASN A 135 3.22 -13.03 -17.48
N LEU A 136 3.49 -14.27 -17.87
CA LEU A 136 3.88 -14.63 -19.23
C LEU A 136 2.81 -14.26 -20.27
N GLU A 137 1.54 -14.55 -19.96
CA GLU A 137 0.41 -14.24 -20.84
C GLU A 137 0.28 -12.73 -21.11
N TYR A 138 0.35 -11.91 -20.03
CA TYR A 138 0.25 -10.46 -20.17
C TYR A 138 1.42 -9.90 -21.00
N LEU A 139 2.66 -10.31 -20.68
CA LEU A 139 3.83 -9.82 -21.40
C LEU A 139 3.79 -10.23 -22.87
N LYS A 140 3.44 -11.47 -23.20
CA LYS A 140 3.23 -11.89 -24.57
C LYS A 140 2.20 -11.03 -25.29
N ASN A 141 1.07 -10.78 -24.63
CA ASN A 141 -0.02 -10.00 -25.19
C ASN A 141 0.34 -8.53 -25.46
N VAL A 142 1.17 -7.90 -24.62
CA VAL A 142 1.53 -6.47 -24.78
C VAL A 142 2.77 -6.26 -25.64
N LEU A 143 3.64 -7.25 -25.74
CA LEU A 143 4.91 -7.16 -26.44
C LEU A 143 4.85 -7.74 -27.87
N THR A 144 3.90 -8.63 -28.15
CA THR A 144 3.78 -9.34 -29.44
C THR A 144 2.37 -9.25 -29.98
N ASN A 145 2.20 -9.62 -31.28
CA ASN A 145 0.87 -9.71 -31.91
C ASN A 145 0.11 -11.00 -31.52
N ASP A 146 0.75 -11.91 -30.81
CA ASP A 146 0.13 -13.14 -30.32
C ASP A 146 -0.79 -12.87 -29.13
N LYS A 147 -2.10 -12.92 -29.34
CA LYS A 147 -3.15 -12.73 -28.33
C LYS A 147 -3.76 -14.07 -27.86
N SER A 148 -3.10 -15.17 -28.10
CA SER A 148 -3.58 -16.46 -27.62
C SER A 148 -3.50 -16.53 -26.09
N LEU A 149 -4.46 -17.23 -25.48
CA LEU A 149 -4.42 -17.51 -24.05
C LEU A 149 -3.27 -18.46 -23.74
N GLU A 150 -2.72 -18.35 -22.56
CA GLU A 150 -1.73 -19.27 -22.01
C GLU A 150 -2.34 -20.67 -21.90
N LYS A 151 -1.59 -21.69 -22.30
CA LYS A 151 -2.09 -23.06 -22.32
C LYS A 151 -1.76 -23.86 -21.10
N HIS A 152 -0.85 -23.33 -20.28
CA HIS A 152 -0.28 -24.06 -19.15
C HIS A 152 0.22 -25.45 -19.59
N ARG A 153 1.15 -25.44 -20.54
CA ARG A 153 1.84 -26.58 -21.08
C ARG A 153 3.30 -26.25 -21.22
N ALA A 154 4.15 -26.94 -20.51
CA ALA A 154 5.56 -26.62 -20.34
C ALA A 154 6.30 -26.29 -21.66
N LEU A 155 6.04 -26.98 -22.75
CA LEU A 155 6.69 -26.65 -24.03
C LEU A 155 6.10 -25.43 -24.74
N ASP A 156 4.79 -25.20 -24.63
CA ASP A 156 4.14 -24.00 -25.19
C ASP A 156 4.60 -22.75 -24.40
N ASP A 157 4.72 -22.84 -23.09
CA ASP A 157 5.12 -21.73 -22.22
C ASP A 157 6.62 -21.39 -22.38
N VAL A 158 7.46 -22.38 -22.66
CA VAL A 158 8.83 -22.16 -23.13
C VAL A 158 8.86 -21.35 -24.43
N VAL A 159 8.01 -21.66 -25.40
CA VAL A 159 7.91 -20.90 -26.67
C VAL A 159 7.46 -19.47 -26.43
N ASP A 160 6.48 -19.27 -25.58
CA ASP A 160 5.99 -17.94 -25.23
C ASP A 160 7.06 -17.12 -24.47
N THR A 161 7.85 -17.78 -23.60
CA THR A 161 9.02 -17.16 -22.95
C THR A 161 10.06 -16.69 -23.98
N ILE A 162 10.37 -17.51 -25.00
CA ILE A 162 11.26 -17.11 -26.11
C ILE A 162 10.73 -15.87 -26.84
N LYS A 163 9.43 -15.81 -27.15
CA LYS A 163 8.79 -14.65 -27.80
C LYS A 163 8.93 -13.41 -26.94
N VAL A 164 8.62 -13.51 -25.65
CA VAL A 164 8.70 -12.38 -24.70
C VAL A 164 10.13 -11.85 -24.61
N VAL A 165 11.12 -12.71 -24.42
CA VAL A 165 12.55 -12.32 -24.36
C VAL A 165 13.01 -11.66 -25.67
N ASN A 166 12.65 -12.23 -26.81
CA ASN A 166 12.95 -11.63 -28.11
C ASN A 166 12.35 -10.22 -28.25
N ALA A 167 11.09 -10.07 -27.92
CA ALA A 167 10.38 -8.78 -28.03
C ALA A 167 11.00 -7.72 -27.11
N LEU A 168 11.31 -8.07 -25.86
CA LEU A 168 11.98 -7.15 -24.92
C LEU A 168 13.33 -6.64 -25.45
N LEU A 169 14.15 -7.55 -25.96
CA LEU A 169 15.48 -7.21 -26.48
C LEU A 169 15.40 -6.34 -27.76
N MET A 170 14.51 -6.68 -28.70
CA MET A 170 14.35 -5.90 -29.93
C MET A 170 13.78 -4.51 -29.68
N ARG A 171 12.80 -4.37 -28.80
CA ARG A 171 12.21 -3.05 -28.47
C ARG A 171 13.24 -2.04 -27.97
N LEU A 172 14.28 -2.48 -27.29
CA LEU A 172 15.37 -1.61 -26.81
C LEU A 172 16.50 -1.44 -27.82
N LYS A 173 16.70 -2.43 -28.69
CA LYS A 173 17.70 -2.34 -29.75
C LYS A 173 17.34 -1.29 -30.81
N ASP A 174 16.07 -1.23 -31.21
CA ASP A 174 15.58 -0.38 -32.32
C ASP A 174 15.15 1.04 -31.87
N LYS A 175 15.38 1.41 -30.60
CA LYS A 175 15.11 2.77 -30.10
C LYS A 175 16.16 3.79 -30.56
N GLU A 176 16.22 4.08 -31.85
CA GLU A 176 17.20 5.04 -32.44
C GLU A 176 17.09 6.49 -31.89
N ASN A 177 15.97 6.88 -31.27
CA ASN A 177 15.71 8.25 -30.82
C ASN A 177 15.56 8.44 -29.31
N LYS A 178 15.92 7.45 -28.49
CA LYS A 178 15.84 7.59 -27.03
C LYS A 178 17.23 7.51 -26.38
N SER A 179 17.42 8.27 -25.31
CA SER A 179 18.66 8.37 -24.53
C SER A 179 19.14 7.05 -23.90
N MET A 180 18.38 5.95 -24.06
CA MET A 180 18.67 4.64 -23.49
C MET A 180 18.51 3.54 -24.53
N THR A 181 19.64 3.05 -25.05
CA THR A 181 19.71 1.82 -25.84
C THR A 181 20.01 0.63 -24.94
N LEU A 182 19.74 -0.59 -25.44
CA LEU A 182 20.05 -1.83 -24.73
C LEU A 182 21.54 -1.89 -24.32
N GLU A 183 22.45 -1.45 -25.21
CA GLU A 183 23.88 -1.41 -24.97
C GLU A 183 24.25 -0.43 -23.83
N ASN A 184 23.69 0.77 -23.85
CA ASN A 184 23.92 1.78 -22.82
C ASN A 184 23.39 1.33 -21.46
N LEU A 185 22.24 0.68 -21.40
CA LEU A 185 21.67 0.15 -20.15
C LEU A 185 22.56 -0.97 -19.60
N THR A 186 22.93 -1.92 -20.44
CA THR A 186 23.81 -3.05 -20.06
C THR A 186 25.18 -2.54 -19.58
N PHE A 187 25.76 -1.58 -20.29
CA PHE A 187 27.03 -0.95 -19.90
C PHE A 187 26.89 -0.25 -18.53
N ARG A 188 25.80 0.48 -18.30
CA ARG A 188 25.55 1.17 -17.05
C ARG A 188 25.35 0.21 -15.88
N ILE A 189 24.60 -0.86 -16.09
CA ILE A 189 24.41 -1.92 -15.09
C ILE A 189 25.75 -2.53 -14.70
N ASN A 190 26.53 -2.97 -15.69
CA ASN A 190 27.82 -3.62 -15.44
C ASN A 190 28.83 -2.68 -14.80
N THR A 191 28.87 -1.42 -15.21
CA THR A 191 29.76 -0.41 -14.61
C THR A 191 29.39 -0.16 -13.15
N THR A 192 28.12 -0.12 -12.87
CA THR A 192 27.62 0.05 -11.49
C THR A 192 27.94 -1.16 -10.63
N LEU A 193 27.66 -2.37 -11.10
CA LEU A 193 27.99 -3.61 -10.38
C LEU A 193 29.49 -3.73 -10.12
N ASN A 194 30.31 -3.44 -11.11
CA ASN A 194 31.79 -3.49 -11.00
C ASN A 194 32.31 -2.47 -9.97
N ARG A 195 31.70 -1.29 -9.84
CA ARG A 195 32.03 -0.29 -8.82
C ARG A 195 31.89 -0.86 -7.39
N PHE A 196 30.97 -1.81 -7.18
CA PHE A 196 30.73 -2.50 -5.92
C PHE A 196 31.49 -3.84 -5.81
N GLY A 197 32.41 -4.13 -6.74
CA GLY A 197 33.16 -5.38 -6.73
C GLY A 197 32.32 -6.62 -7.07
N LEU A 198 31.14 -6.44 -7.66
CA LEU A 198 30.23 -7.50 -8.04
C LEU A 198 30.50 -7.98 -9.47
N ASN A 199 30.11 -9.23 -9.75
CA ASN A 199 30.18 -9.77 -11.10
C ASN A 199 29.26 -8.98 -12.06
N LYS A 200 29.54 -9.10 -13.36
CA LYS A 200 28.67 -8.55 -14.39
C LYS A 200 27.26 -9.12 -14.26
N TRP A 201 26.27 -8.35 -14.70
CA TRP A 201 24.90 -8.79 -14.79
C TRP A 201 24.78 -10.04 -15.66
N SER A 202 24.16 -11.07 -15.16
CA SER A 202 24.10 -12.41 -15.76
C SER A 202 23.51 -12.43 -17.18
N TRP A 203 22.61 -11.48 -17.49
CA TRP A 203 22.06 -11.29 -18.82
C TRP A 203 23.02 -10.64 -19.82
N SER A 204 24.06 -9.94 -19.38
CA SER A 204 24.95 -9.19 -20.25
C SER A 204 25.61 -10.05 -21.32
N GLU A 205 26.09 -11.23 -20.93
CA GLU A 205 26.74 -12.16 -21.86
C GLU A 205 25.77 -12.67 -22.94
N ILE A 206 24.52 -12.90 -22.57
CA ILE A 206 23.48 -13.34 -23.49
C ILE A 206 23.09 -12.22 -24.45
N ILE A 207 22.97 -11.00 -23.93
CA ILE A 207 22.67 -9.80 -24.73
C ILE A 207 23.80 -9.53 -25.73
N ASP A 208 25.05 -9.59 -25.28
CA ASP A 208 26.23 -9.32 -26.13
C ASP A 208 26.38 -10.34 -27.27
N ARG A 209 26.01 -11.59 -27.04
CA ARG A 209 26.05 -12.68 -28.03
C ARG A 209 24.78 -12.80 -28.86
N GLY A 210 23.76 -11.99 -28.58
CA GLY A 210 22.47 -12.06 -29.26
C GLY A 210 22.59 -11.83 -30.77
N ASN A 211 21.86 -12.60 -31.56
CA ASN A 211 21.74 -12.43 -32.99
C ASN A 211 20.59 -11.49 -33.33
N TYR A 212 20.85 -10.19 -33.42
CA TYR A 212 19.86 -9.15 -33.70
C TYR A 212 19.57 -8.97 -35.21
N ASN A 213 20.21 -9.72 -36.09
CA ASN A 213 19.97 -9.65 -37.53
C ASN A 213 18.91 -10.64 -38.02
N ILE A 214 18.17 -11.25 -37.12
CA ILE A 214 17.08 -12.17 -37.44
C ILE A 214 15.86 -11.36 -37.92
N ASN A 215 15.40 -11.66 -39.13
CA ASN A 215 14.15 -11.12 -39.67
C ASN A 215 12.94 -11.86 -39.10
N ASN A 216 11.80 -11.17 -39.02
CA ASN A 216 10.51 -11.73 -38.61
C ASN A 216 10.38 -12.08 -37.11
N ILE A 217 10.96 -11.27 -36.24
CA ILE A 217 10.61 -11.33 -34.82
C ILE A 217 9.30 -10.60 -34.61
N ASP A 218 8.35 -11.27 -33.97
CA ASP A 218 7.06 -10.70 -33.63
C ASP A 218 7.21 -9.74 -32.44
N VAL A 219 7.09 -8.45 -32.72
CA VAL A 219 7.27 -7.39 -31.69
C VAL A 219 6.36 -6.20 -31.97
N ILE A 220 5.74 -5.70 -30.91
CA ILE A 220 4.98 -4.45 -30.91
C ILE A 220 5.89 -3.34 -30.36
N TYR A 221 6.25 -2.36 -31.19
CA TYR A 221 7.14 -1.27 -30.82
C TYR A 221 6.44 -0.13 -30.06
N GLU A 222 5.12 0.01 -30.19
CA GLU A 222 4.34 1.06 -29.56
C GLU A 222 3.45 0.53 -28.46
N ASN A 223 3.58 1.08 -27.27
CA ASN A 223 2.64 0.83 -26.18
C ASN A 223 1.33 1.59 -26.43
N GLU A 224 0.28 0.92 -26.89
CA GLU A 224 -1.06 1.51 -27.03
C GLU A 224 -1.62 2.04 -25.70
N GLU A 225 -1.18 1.52 -24.55
CA GLU A 225 -1.62 1.98 -23.24
C GLU A 225 -1.13 3.40 -22.91
N ILE A 226 -0.02 3.84 -23.47
CA ILE A 226 0.51 5.21 -23.29
C ILE A 226 -0.17 6.18 -24.26
N LYS A 227 -0.62 5.71 -25.42
CA LYS A 227 -1.28 6.54 -26.46
C LYS A 227 -2.77 6.77 -26.23
N ASN A 228 -3.48 5.97 -25.45
CA ASN A 228 -4.92 6.15 -25.17
C ASN A 228 -5.26 7.39 -24.31
N LYS A 229 -4.30 8.28 -24.04
CA LYS A 229 -4.54 9.65 -23.56
C LYS A 229 -4.88 10.64 -24.67
N SER A 230 -4.93 10.23 -25.96
CA SER A 230 -5.25 11.13 -27.06
C SER A 230 -6.36 10.60 -27.96
N LYS A 231 -7.51 11.29 -27.85
CA LYS A 231 -8.53 11.55 -28.89
C LYS A 231 -9.30 10.36 -29.46
N LYS A 232 -10.54 10.21 -28.99
CA LYS A 232 -11.68 9.88 -29.84
C LYS A 232 -12.74 10.97 -29.69
N ASN A 233 -12.92 11.74 -30.76
CA ASN A 233 -14.03 12.68 -30.89
C ASN A 233 -15.35 11.90 -30.91
N LEU A 234 -16.16 12.03 -29.89
CA LEU A 234 -17.56 11.63 -29.87
C LEU A 234 -18.42 12.88 -29.99
N LYS A 235 -19.37 12.80 -30.91
CA LYS A 235 -20.24 13.88 -31.37
C LYS A 235 -20.99 14.57 -30.23
N ASN A 236 -20.92 15.89 -30.24
CA ASN A 236 -21.75 16.83 -29.52
C ASN A 236 -23.24 16.59 -29.69
N THR A 237 -23.91 15.88 -28.79
CA THR A 237 -25.37 15.69 -28.90
C THR A 237 -26.14 15.93 -27.59
N LEU A 238 -25.54 16.35 -26.49
CA LEU A 238 -26.24 16.45 -25.20
C LEU A 238 -26.19 17.82 -24.48
N ILE A 239 -25.81 18.93 -25.17
CA ILE A 239 -25.53 20.18 -24.46
C ILE A 239 -26.62 21.24 -24.72
N ASN A 240 -27.86 20.90 -24.80
CA ASN A 240 -28.90 21.96 -24.82
C ASN A 240 -30.24 21.48 -24.28
N HIS A 241 -30.38 21.24 -23.01
CA HIS A 241 -31.68 21.34 -22.31
C HIS A 241 -31.52 21.13 -20.82
N ARG A 242 -32.32 21.77 -19.97
CA ARG A 242 -32.40 21.74 -18.51
C ARG A 242 -32.11 20.31 -17.99
N PHE A 243 -30.93 20.15 -17.35
CA PHE A 243 -30.52 18.88 -16.83
C PHE A 243 -31.51 18.39 -15.78
N ASN A 244 -32.13 17.28 -16.06
CA ASN A 244 -32.93 16.53 -15.11
C ASN A 244 -32.14 15.29 -14.68
N TYR A 245 -31.61 15.28 -13.44
CA TYR A 245 -30.84 14.16 -12.89
C TYR A 245 -31.62 12.85 -12.89
N GLU A 246 -32.93 12.88 -12.69
CA GLU A 246 -33.80 11.73 -12.79
C GLU A 246 -33.80 11.13 -14.20
N HIS A 247 -33.85 11.99 -15.20
CA HIS A 247 -33.78 11.55 -16.61
C HIS A 247 -32.41 10.95 -16.94
N LEU A 248 -31.32 11.57 -16.46
CA LEU A 248 -29.96 11.04 -16.66
C LEU A 248 -29.81 9.68 -15.99
N LEU A 249 -30.25 9.53 -14.72
CA LEU A 249 -30.16 8.28 -13.99
C LEU A 249 -31.09 7.19 -14.53
N LYS A 250 -32.25 7.54 -15.11
CA LYS A 250 -33.18 6.59 -15.75
C LYS A 250 -32.75 6.15 -17.15
N ASN A 251 -31.85 6.88 -17.78
CA ASN A 251 -31.42 6.58 -19.14
C ASN A 251 -30.42 5.41 -19.17
N LYS A 252 -30.94 4.19 -19.35
CA LYS A 252 -30.12 2.98 -19.41
C LYS A 252 -29.05 3.00 -20.48
N GLU A 253 -29.32 3.64 -21.64
CA GLU A 253 -28.36 3.69 -22.75
C GLU A 253 -27.07 4.46 -22.40
N LEU A 254 -27.19 5.50 -21.57
CA LEU A 254 -26.03 6.25 -21.07
C LEU A 254 -25.08 5.37 -20.23
N TRP A 255 -25.62 4.47 -19.42
CA TRP A 255 -24.86 3.70 -18.43
C TRP A 255 -24.47 2.31 -18.93
N GLN A 256 -25.16 1.77 -19.94
CA GLN A 256 -24.94 0.42 -20.49
C GLN A 256 -23.94 0.39 -21.66
N SER A 257 -23.33 1.49 -22.04
CA SER A 257 -22.43 1.59 -23.20
C SER A 257 -21.15 0.75 -23.09
N LYS A 258 -20.89 0.12 -21.94
CA LYS A 258 -19.73 -0.77 -21.72
C LYS A 258 -20.17 -2.22 -21.48
N LYS A 259 -19.51 -3.17 -22.16
CA LYS A 259 -19.62 -4.61 -21.88
C LYS A 259 -19.42 -4.88 -20.39
N GLY A 260 -20.44 -5.45 -19.74
CA GLY A 260 -20.37 -5.92 -18.35
C GLY A 260 -20.87 -4.95 -17.28
N PHE A 261 -21.39 -3.77 -17.63
CA PHE A 261 -22.01 -2.87 -16.65
C PHE A 261 -23.53 -2.99 -16.72
N ASN A 262 -24.12 -3.78 -15.81
CA ASN A 262 -25.57 -3.86 -15.63
C ASN A 262 -26.03 -2.71 -14.74
N TYR A 263 -26.45 -1.61 -15.37
CA TYR A 263 -27.00 -0.48 -14.65
C TYR A 263 -28.49 -0.66 -14.37
N GLU A 264 -28.87 -0.46 -13.14
CA GLU A 264 -30.26 -0.45 -12.69
C GLU A 264 -30.54 0.87 -11.97
N PHE A 265 -31.62 1.55 -12.37
CA PHE A 265 -32.04 2.77 -11.70
C PHE A 265 -32.50 2.49 -10.27
N ARG A 266 -31.98 3.28 -9.33
CA ARG A 266 -32.30 3.16 -7.91
C ARG A 266 -32.81 4.49 -7.38
N PRO A 267 -34.05 4.53 -6.83
CA PRO A 267 -34.67 5.77 -6.33
C PRO A 267 -33.79 6.48 -5.29
N GLY A 268 -33.22 5.75 -4.34
CA GLY A 268 -32.32 6.32 -3.33
C GLY A 268 -31.04 6.95 -3.91
N GLN A 269 -30.53 6.47 -5.05
CA GLN A 269 -29.42 7.09 -5.75
C GLN A 269 -29.80 8.46 -6.33
N PHE A 270 -31.01 8.57 -6.86
CA PHE A 270 -31.54 9.84 -7.37
C PHE A 270 -31.76 10.82 -6.23
N GLU A 271 -32.34 10.37 -5.11
CA GLU A 271 -32.55 11.20 -3.91
C GLU A 271 -31.21 11.73 -3.38
N LEU A 272 -30.20 10.87 -3.27
CA LEU A 272 -28.83 11.26 -2.88
C LEU A 272 -28.30 12.34 -3.83
N SER A 273 -28.35 12.12 -5.15
CA SER A 273 -27.87 13.09 -6.14
C SER A 273 -28.58 14.45 -6.05
N LYS A 274 -29.89 14.42 -5.78
CA LYS A 274 -30.70 15.63 -5.60
C LYS A 274 -30.28 16.41 -4.34
N LEU A 275 -30.15 15.72 -3.21
CA LEU A 275 -29.74 16.30 -1.93
C LEU A 275 -28.36 16.96 -2.03
N ILE A 276 -27.40 16.28 -2.64
CA ILE A 276 -26.03 16.81 -2.83
C ILE A 276 -26.06 18.07 -3.67
N ARG A 277 -26.79 18.06 -4.80
CA ARG A 277 -26.92 19.26 -5.63
C ARG A 277 -27.56 20.42 -4.89
N GLU A 278 -28.65 20.18 -4.14
CA GLU A 278 -29.33 21.17 -3.34
C GLU A 278 -28.38 21.78 -2.32
N THR A 279 -27.66 20.95 -1.54
CA THR A 279 -26.67 21.40 -0.57
C THR A 279 -25.58 22.26 -1.19
N MET A 280 -25.08 21.89 -2.37
CA MET A 280 -24.04 22.65 -3.08
C MET A 280 -24.54 24.03 -3.58
N ASN A 281 -25.84 24.22 -3.74
CA ASN A 281 -26.42 25.45 -4.35
C ASN A 281 -27.29 26.27 -3.41
N THR A 282 -27.49 25.84 -2.18
CA THR A 282 -28.31 26.58 -1.19
C THR A 282 -27.41 27.50 -0.36
N SER A 283 -27.78 28.77 -0.24
CA SER A 283 -27.10 29.69 0.64
C SER A 283 -27.54 29.48 2.09
N GLY A 284 -26.59 29.27 3.00
CA GLY A 284 -26.84 29.17 4.44
C GLY A 284 -27.04 27.76 5.00
N GLU A 285 -27.52 26.79 4.24
CA GLU A 285 -27.61 25.37 4.61
C GLU A 285 -26.69 24.57 3.71
N ASN A 286 -25.40 24.78 3.87
CA ASN A 286 -24.38 24.25 2.96
C ASN A 286 -23.68 22.98 3.47
N ILE A 287 -24.12 22.43 4.59
CA ILE A 287 -23.64 21.17 5.12
C ILE A 287 -24.77 20.13 5.15
N ALA A 288 -24.47 18.91 4.68
CA ALA A 288 -25.40 17.79 4.76
C ALA A 288 -24.70 16.54 5.31
N CYS A 289 -25.32 15.91 6.30
CA CYS A 289 -24.97 14.58 6.80
C CYS A 289 -26.00 13.60 6.26
N ILE A 290 -25.55 12.60 5.49
CA ILE A 290 -26.46 11.70 4.78
C ILE A 290 -26.13 10.26 5.12
N GLU A 291 -27.05 9.56 5.74
CA GLU A 291 -26.96 8.11 5.86
C GLU A 291 -27.56 7.46 4.60
N ALA A 292 -26.67 6.84 3.84
CA ALA A 292 -26.99 6.26 2.55
C ALA A 292 -26.64 4.77 2.56
N PRO A 293 -27.61 3.86 2.65
CA PRO A 293 -27.38 2.43 2.81
C PRO A 293 -26.51 1.83 1.70
N THR A 294 -25.90 0.67 2.00
CA THR A 294 -25.17 -0.09 0.99
C THR A 294 -26.08 -0.51 -0.16
N GLY A 295 -25.54 -0.60 -1.36
CA GLY A 295 -26.29 -1.03 -2.54
C GLY A 295 -27.02 0.08 -3.29
N ILE A 296 -27.25 1.27 -2.75
CA ILE A 296 -27.91 2.36 -3.47
C ILE A 296 -27.07 2.96 -4.63
N GLY A 297 -25.77 2.63 -4.71
CA GLY A 297 -24.86 3.18 -5.71
C GLY A 297 -24.31 4.55 -5.30
N LYS A 298 -23.84 4.70 -4.06
CA LYS A 298 -23.31 5.94 -3.48
C LYS A 298 -22.34 6.67 -4.43
N SER A 299 -21.35 5.93 -5.00
CA SER A 299 -20.31 6.55 -5.83
C SER A 299 -20.92 7.30 -7.03
N VAL A 300 -21.77 6.67 -7.81
CA VAL A 300 -22.48 7.37 -8.92
C VAL A 300 -23.39 8.46 -8.37
N GLY A 301 -24.05 8.22 -7.23
CA GLY A 301 -24.96 9.15 -6.56
C GLY A 301 -24.30 10.49 -6.22
N TYR A 302 -23.04 10.50 -5.79
CA TYR A 302 -22.34 11.75 -5.50
C TYR A 302 -21.45 12.23 -6.68
N LEU A 303 -20.92 11.34 -7.50
CA LEU A 303 -20.09 11.72 -8.65
C LEU A 303 -20.89 12.47 -9.73
N LEU A 304 -22.11 12.02 -10.00
CA LEU A 304 -22.94 12.66 -10.99
C LEU A 304 -23.19 14.15 -10.70
N PRO A 305 -23.73 14.57 -9.53
CA PRO A 305 -23.87 15.97 -9.20
C PRO A 305 -22.53 16.71 -9.14
N SER A 306 -21.46 16.09 -8.63
CA SER A 306 -20.14 16.69 -8.55
C SER A 306 -19.60 17.08 -9.93
N ILE A 307 -19.60 16.14 -10.87
CA ILE A 307 -19.11 16.35 -12.24
C ILE A 307 -19.97 17.41 -12.92
N MET A 308 -21.29 17.37 -12.75
CA MET A 308 -22.18 18.35 -13.33
C MET A 308 -22.02 19.76 -12.75
N GLU A 309 -21.84 19.89 -11.43
CA GLU A 309 -21.61 21.18 -10.78
C GLU A 309 -20.21 21.75 -11.15
N SER A 310 -19.21 20.90 -11.29
CA SER A 310 -17.91 21.33 -11.81
C SER A 310 -18.00 21.81 -13.24
N TYR A 311 -18.73 21.08 -14.10
CA TYR A 311 -18.89 21.45 -15.52
C TYR A 311 -19.71 22.72 -15.75
N LEU A 312 -20.84 22.86 -15.04
CA LEU A 312 -21.79 23.96 -15.25
C LEU A 312 -21.46 25.22 -14.47
N ASN A 313 -20.99 25.05 -13.23
CA ASN A 313 -20.83 26.11 -12.25
C ASN A 313 -19.35 26.32 -11.84
N HIS A 314 -18.42 25.63 -12.51
CA HIS A 314 -16.97 25.69 -12.28
C HIS A 314 -16.57 25.48 -10.80
N LYS A 315 -17.36 24.66 -10.10
CA LYS A 315 -17.05 24.33 -8.71
C LYS A 315 -15.87 23.36 -8.66
N ARG A 316 -14.92 23.68 -7.79
CA ARG A 316 -13.82 22.77 -7.47
C ARG A 316 -14.22 21.90 -6.29
N ILE A 317 -14.11 20.59 -6.44
CA ILE A 317 -14.62 19.63 -5.46
C ILE A 317 -13.50 18.71 -4.99
N ILE A 318 -13.39 18.58 -3.67
CA ILE A 318 -12.53 17.58 -3.05
C ILE A 318 -13.39 16.42 -2.58
N ILE A 319 -13.02 15.20 -2.97
CA ILE A 319 -13.67 13.96 -2.53
C ILE A 319 -12.70 13.22 -1.62
N SER A 320 -13.09 13.06 -0.36
CA SER A 320 -12.31 12.31 0.60
C SER A 320 -12.90 10.92 0.83
N THR A 321 -12.06 9.89 0.83
CA THR A 321 -12.45 8.50 1.10
C THR A 321 -11.50 7.86 2.11
N ASP A 322 -11.92 6.77 2.76
CA ASP A 322 -11.14 6.19 3.85
C ASP A 322 -9.91 5.43 3.37
N THR A 323 -10.05 4.52 2.40
CA THR A 323 -9.00 3.59 2.01
C THR A 323 -8.34 3.94 0.67
N LYS A 324 -7.09 3.46 0.51
CA LYS A 324 -6.34 3.61 -0.76
C LYS A 324 -6.98 2.84 -1.91
N GLU A 325 -7.62 1.71 -1.60
CA GLU A 325 -8.34 0.90 -2.58
C GLU A 325 -9.54 1.67 -3.14
N LEU A 326 -10.33 2.32 -2.27
CA LEU A 326 -11.46 3.16 -2.69
C LEU A 326 -10.98 4.38 -3.48
N GLN A 327 -9.88 5.02 -3.07
CA GLN A 327 -9.27 6.11 -3.82
C GLN A 327 -8.86 5.65 -5.23
N THR A 328 -8.22 4.50 -5.34
CA THR A 328 -7.82 3.90 -6.62
C THR A 328 -9.03 3.53 -7.47
N GLN A 329 -10.08 2.98 -6.87
CA GLN A 329 -11.32 2.66 -7.57
C GLN A 329 -11.98 3.92 -8.15
N LEU A 330 -12.10 4.98 -7.37
CA LEU A 330 -12.66 6.26 -7.83
C LEU A 330 -11.88 6.81 -9.03
N ILE A 331 -10.56 6.84 -8.94
CA ILE A 331 -9.70 7.42 -9.98
C ILE A 331 -9.62 6.57 -11.25
N LYS A 332 -9.51 5.25 -11.11
CA LYS A 332 -9.29 4.36 -12.26
C LYS A 332 -10.58 3.86 -12.91
N LYS A 333 -11.70 3.88 -12.18
CA LYS A 333 -12.95 3.26 -12.64
C LYS A 333 -14.14 4.21 -12.56
N ASP A 334 -14.50 4.70 -11.37
CA ASP A 334 -15.80 5.31 -11.16
C ASP A 334 -15.90 6.71 -11.81
N ILE A 335 -14.95 7.61 -11.55
CA ILE A 335 -14.92 8.95 -12.17
C ILE A 335 -14.80 8.86 -13.69
N PRO A 336 -13.84 8.10 -14.29
CA PRO A 336 -13.78 7.95 -15.75
C PRO A 336 -15.06 7.41 -16.37
N ASN A 337 -15.72 6.45 -15.70
CA ASN A 337 -16.97 5.87 -16.20
C ASN A 337 -18.10 6.91 -16.22
N VAL A 338 -18.26 7.71 -15.16
CA VAL A 338 -19.30 8.75 -15.12
C VAL A 338 -19.01 9.85 -16.12
N ILE A 339 -17.78 10.35 -16.21
CA ILE A 339 -17.35 11.36 -17.18
C ILE A 339 -17.62 10.88 -18.61
N GLN A 340 -17.25 9.63 -18.94
CA GLN A 340 -17.48 9.05 -20.26
C GLN A 340 -18.98 8.89 -20.56
N SER A 341 -19.77 8.45 -19.58
CA SER A 341 -21.22 8.33 -19.75
C SER A 341 -21.89 9.67 -20.03
N LEU A 342 -21.31 10.76 -19.53
CA LEU A 342 -21.79 12.13 -19.74
C LEU A 342 -21.17 12.80 -20.98
N GLY A 343 -20.20 12.18 -21.66
CA GLY A 343 -19.50 12.77 -22.81
C GLY A 343 -18.66 14.01 -22.45
N LEU A 344 -18.04 14.01 -21.25
CA LEU A 344 -17.28 15.13 -20.68
C LEU A 344 -15.76 14.85 -20.55
N GLU A 345 -15.22 13.90 -21.32
CA GLU A 345 -13.84 13.39 -21.16
C GLU A 345 -12.77 14.49 -21.28
N ASP A 346 -12.96 15.46 -22.17
CA ASP A 346 -11.99 16.55 -22.39
C ASP A 346 -12.37 17.83 -21.61
N LYS A 347 -13.40 17.80 -20.77
CA LYS A 347 -13.97 18.99 -20.12
C LYS A 347 -13.85 19.01 -18.62
N ILE A 348 -13.61 17.87 -17.99
CA ILE A 348 -13.43 17.72 -16.55
C ILE A 348 -12.04 17.15 -16.29
N ARG A 349 -11.26 17.89 -15.54
CA ARG A 349 -9.94 17.44 -15.06
C ARG A 349 -10.09 16.86 -13.68
N PHE A 350 -9.59 15.68 -13.48
CA PHE A 350 -9.62 15.03 -12.18
C PHE A 350 -8.30 14.32 -11.88
N GLY A 351 -8.02 14.16 -10.61
CA GLY A 351 -6.83 13.44 -10.16
C GLY A 351 -6.89 13.18 -8.67
N TYR A 352 -5.76 12.72 -8.14
CA TYR A 352 -5.59 12.48 -6.72
C TYR A 352 -4.26 13.04 -6.25
N ILE A 353 -4.15 13.38 -4.98
CA ILE A 353 -2.90 13.81 -4.39
C ILE A 353 -2.70 13.12 -3.05
N LYS A 354 -1.44 12.87 -2.72
CA LYS A 354 -0.98 12.29 -1.46
C LYS A 354 -0.06 13.23 -0.72
N GLY A 355 0.27 12.90 0.52
CA GLY A 355 1.29 13.65 1.27
C GLY A 355 2.67 13.58 0.59
N LYS A 356 3.48 14.61 0.74
CA LYS A 356 4.81 14.76 0.13
C LYS A 356 5.69 13.51 0.25
N SER A 357 5.71 12.90 1.41
CA SER A 357 6.54 11.71 1.70
C SER A 357 6.21 10.49 0.83
N ASN A 358 5.08 10.50 0.12
CA ASN A 358 4.73 9.44 -0.83
C ASN A 358 5.34 9.64 -2.22
N TYR A 359 6.07 10.73 -2.44
CA TYR A 359 6.68 11.03 -3.73
C TYR A 359 8.19 10.83 -3.70
N ILE A 360 8.73 10.34 -4.81
CA ILE A 360 10.18 10.19 -5.02
C ILE A 360 10.79 11.55 -5.31
N CYS A 361 11.83 11.90 -4.56
CA CYS A 361 12.66 13.07 -4.84
C CYS A 361 13.79 12.68 -5.79
N VAL A 362 13.71 13.12 -7.04
CA VAL A 362 14.71 12.81 -8.09
C VAL A 362 16.11 13.28 -7.68
N GLU A 363 16.24 14.46 -7.09
CA GLU A 363 17.51 14.99 -6.60
C GLU A 363 18.13 14.11 -5.50
N LYS A 364 17.29 13.68 -4.52
CA LYS A 364 17.74 12.73 -3.49
C LYS A 364 18.13 11.38 -4.09
N LEU A 365 17.37 10.90 -5.07
CA LEU A 365 17.64 9.63 -5.73
C LEU A 365 18.98 9.68 -6.49
N GLU A 366 19.21 10.71 -7.30
CA GLU A 366 20.48 10.88 -8.02
C GLU A 366 21.68 10.98 -7.07
N LYS A 367 21.52 11.75 -5.99
CA LYS A 367 22.54 11.85 -4.95
C LYS A 367 22.77 10.52 -4.26
N TYR A 368 21.68 9.84 -3.88
CA TYR A 368 21.72 8.55 -3.22
C TYR A 368 22.41 7.48 -4.08
N ILE A 369 22.11 7.41 -5.37
CA ILE A 369 22.77 6.49 -6.31
C ILE A 369 24.26 6.80 -6.45
N LYS A 370 24.64 8.10 -6.52
CA LYS A 370 26.06 8.52 -6.63
C LYS A 370 26.87 8.22 -5.36
N GLU A 371 26.23 8.40 -4.21
CA GLU A 371 26.90 8.28 -2.90
C GLU A 371 26.65 6.92 -2.24
N TYR A 372 25.91 6.03 -2.90
CA TYR A 372 25.61 4.72 -2.37
C TYR A 372 26.90 3.90 -2.23
N GLU A 373 27.22 3.52 -1.03
CA GLU A 373 28.33 2.66 -0.66
C GLU A 373 27.85 1.68 0.40
N ASN A 374 27.88 0.40 0.06
CA ASN A 374 27.61 -0.67 0.99
C ASN A 374 28.64 -1.78 0.69
N ASP A 375 29.53 -2.03 1.62
CA ASP A 375 30.63 -3.03 1.49
C ASP A 375 30.09 -4.48 1.30
N LYS A 376 28.80 -4.69 1.52
CA LYS A 376 28.11 -5.99 1.40
C LYS A 376 26.95 -5.94 0.41
N SER A 377 26.99 -5.05 -0.57
CA SER A 377 25.93 -4.96 -1.59
C SER A 377 25.75 -6.25 -2.37
N THR A 378 24.51 -6.64 -2.59
CA THR A 378 24.13 -7.75 -3.45
C THR A 378 23.85 -7.26 -4.88
N PRO A 379 23.92 -8.12 -5.90
CA PRO A 379 23.49 -7.76 -7.24
C PRO A 379 22.04 -7.25 -7.29
N SER A 380 21.11 -7.89 -6.58
CA SER A 380 19.69 -7.48 -6.47
C SER A 380 19.56 -6.06 -5.92
N GLU A 381 20.32 -5.71 -4.88
CA GLU A 381 20.31 -4.37 -4.27
C GLU A 381 20.78 -3.29 -5.26
N ILE A 382 21.82 -3.56 -6.04
CA ILE A 382 22.32 -2.61 -7.05
C ILE A 382 21.37 -2.51 -8.24
N LEU A 383 20.79 -3.63 -8.70
CA LEU A 383 19.78 -3.63 -9.75
C LEU A 383 18.53 -2.85 -9.33
N SER A 384 18.11 -2.98 -8.08
CA SER A 384 16.96 -2.23 -7.53
C SER A 384 17.17 -0.71 -7.57
N LEU A 385 18.39 -0.22 -7.32
CA LEU A 385 18.73 1.19 -7.48
C LEU A 385 18.65 1.66 -8.93
N ILE A 386 19.09 0.82 -9.86
CA ILE A 386 19.03 1.13 -11.29
C ILE A 386 17.57 1.19 -11.75
N ILE A 387 16.74 0.23 -11.33
CA ILE A 387 15.30 0.22 -11.63
C ILE A 387 14.63 1.49 -11.11
N LEU A 388 14.91 1.90 -9.88
CA LEU A 388 14.38 3.16 -9.35
C LEU A 388 14.77 4.36 -10.20
N GLY A 389 16.02 4.40 -10.69
CA GLY A 389 16.47 5.45 -11.61
C GLY A 389 15.68 5.47 -12.92
N GLU A 390 15.37 4.30 -13.48
CA GLU A 390 14.57 4.21 -14.71
C GLU A 390 13.08 4.56 -14.49
N LEU A 391 12.49 4.16 -13.37
CA LEU A 391 11.09 4.47 -13.03
C LEU A 391 10.80 5.98 -13.01
N VAL A 392 11.77 6.79 -12.58
CA VAL A 392 11.56 8.24 -12.45
C VAL A 392 12.08 9.05 -13.64
N LYS A 393 12.83 8.44 -14.52
CA LYS A 393 13.58 9.14 -15.60
C LYS A 393 12.68 9.87 -16.59
N ASP A 394 11.58 9.28 -16.98
CA ASP A 394 10.64 9.85 -17.94
C ASP A 394 9.43 10.53 -17.27
N GLY A 395 9.49 10.78 -15.96
CA GLY A 395 8.41 11.35 -15.18
C GLY A 395 7.17 10.46 -15.07
N LEU A 396 7.35 9.15 -15.29
CA LEU A 396 6.26 8.17 -15.31
C LEU A 396 5.75 7.85 -13.90
N TYR A 397 6.66 7.76 -12.92
CA TYR A 397 6.33 7.39 -11.55
C TYR A 397 6.88 8.43 -10.57
N GLY A 398 5.99 9.27 -10.07
CA GLY A 398 6.29 10.19 -8.96
C GLY A 398 5.84 9.63 -7.63
N ASP A 399 4.69 8.99 -7.61
CA ASP A 399 4.10 8.37 -6.43
C ASP A 399 4.66 6.96 -6.22
N MET A 400 5.22 6.71 -5.05
CA MET A 400 5.82 5.42 -4.69
C MET A 400 4.81 4.26 -4.73
N GLU A 401 3.53 4.52 -4.54
CA GLU A 401 2.47 3.51 -4.55
C GLU A 401 2.01 3.14 -5.96
N GLU A 402 2.41 3.90 -6.98
CA GLU A 402 2.20 3.53 -8.38
C GLU A 402 3.20 2.47 -8.85
N ILE A 403 4.30 2.28 -8.11
CA ILE A 403 5.28 1.24 -8.41
C ILE A 403 4.60 -0.12 -8.31
N ASN A 404 4.70 -0.90 -9.36
CA ASN A 404 4.01 -2.16 -9.47
C ASN A 404 4.46 -3.17 -8.39
N TYR A 405 3.51 -3.91 -7.83
CA TYR A 405 3.73 -4.99 -6.86
C TYR A 405 4.79 -6.01 -7.33
N TRP A 406 4.78 -6.36 -8.63
CA TRP A 406 5.73 -7.30 -9.19
C TRP A 406 7.19 -6.83 -9.10
N ILE A 407 7.42 -5.50 -9.15
CA ILE A 407 8.73 -4.91 -8.96
C ILE A 407 9.21 -5.13 -7.53
N PHE A 408 8.33 -4.91 -6.55
CA PHE A 408 8.66 -5.18 -5.14
C PHE A 408 8.88 -6.67 -4.85
N ASN A 409 8.16 -7.54 -5.54
CA ASN A 409 8.29 -8.99 -5.36
C ASN A 409 9.66 -9.48 -5.87
N ASN A 410 10.10 -8.99 -7.02
CA ASN A 410 11.39 -9.35 -7.60
C ASN A 410 12.58 -8.61 -6.95
N PHE A 411 12.35 -7.40 -6.46
CA PHE A 411 13.37 -6.51 -5.88
C PHE A 411 12.89 -5.91 -4.55
N PRO A 412 12.80 -6.70 -3.48
CA PRO A 412 12.29 -6.24 -2.18
C PRO A 412 13.12 -5.12 -1.57
N GLU A 413 14.38 -4.96 -1.95
CA GLU A 413 15.28 -3.90 -1.51
C GLU A 413 14.81 -2.50 -1.92
N ILE A 414 14.01 -2.39 -2.98
CA ILE A 414 13.39 -1.14 -3.42
C ILE A 414 12.65 -0.45 -2.28
N ALA A 415 11.93 -1.20 -1.44
CA ALA A 415 11.23 -0.64 -0.30
C ALA A 415 12.17 0.08 0.69
N THR A 416 13.39 -0.42 0.84
CA THR A 416 14.42 0.22 1.67
C THR A 416 14.95 1.47 1.00
N HIS A 417 15.25 1.41 -0.28
CA HIS A 417 15.76 2.58 -1.04
C HIS A 417 14.75 3.72 -1.09
N LEU A 418 13.46 3.42 -1.24
CA LEU A 418 12.39 4.42 -1.26
C LEU A 418 12.35 5.28 0.01
N ARG A 419 12.65 4.72 1.18
CA ARG A 419 12.71 5.48 2.45
C ARG A 419 13.79 6.57 2.41
N HIS A 420 14.89 6.35 1.70
CA HIS A 420 15.99 7.31 1.59
C HIS A 420 15.75 8.39 0.53
N VAL A 421 14.90 8.11 -0.45
CA VAL A 421 14.67 8.98 -1.59
C VAL A 421 13.31 9.68 -1.59
N SER A 422 12.52 9.49 -0.56
CA SER A 422 11.23 10.17 -0.39
C SER A 422 11.40 11.69 -0.27
N CYS A 423 10.42 12.44 -0.78
CA CYS A 423 10.34 13.88 -0.55
C CYS A 423 10.19 14.15 0.94
N ASP A 424 11.03 15.06 1.46
CA ASP A 424 10.94 15.48 2.85
C ASP A 424 9.78 16.48 3.01
N PRO A 425 8.81 16.24 3.92
CA PRO A 425 7.69 17.15 4.12
C PRO A 425 8.13 18.57 4.50
N ASN A 426 9.19 18.70 5.28
CA ASN A 426 9.65 19.98 5.83
C ASN A 426 10.72 20.67 4.98
N LEU A 427 11.61 19.90 4.36
CA LEU A 427 12.76 20.42 3.61
C LEU A 427 12.50 20.61 2.13
N CYS A 428 11.50 19.92 1.56
CA CYS A 428 11.22 19.98 0.15
C CYS A 428 10.59 21.32 -0.25
N LYS A 429 11.33 22.13 -1.02
CA LYS A 429 10.85 23.39 -1.60
C LYS A 429 10.70 23.26 -3.12
N PRO A 430 9.48 23.04 -3.63
CA PRO A 430 9.24 22.81 -5.06
C PRO A 430 9.76 23.93 -5.97
N LYS A 431 9.90 25.18 -5.48
CA LYS A 431 10.38 26.34 -6.26
C LYS A 431 11.88 26.28 -6.62
N LYS A 432 12.67 25.46 -5.92
CA LYS A 432 14.14 25.37 -6.10
C LYS A 432 14.63 24.04 -6.64
N CYS A 433 13.77 23.01 -6.67
CA CYS A 433 14.12 21.76 -7.33
C CYS A 433 14.17 21.93 -8.83
N TYR A 434 14.96 21.07 -9.49
CA TYR A 434 15.07 20.96 -10.94
C TYR A 434 13.71 21.02 -11.62
N LYS A 435 13.68 21.41 -12.91
CA LYS A 435 12.46 21.47 -13.73
C LYS A 435 11.64 20.16 -13.76
N GLU A 436 12.26 19.05 -13.39
CA GLU A 436 11.70 17.69 -13.44
C GLU A 436 11.19 17.15 -12.09
N CYS A 437 10.94 18.01 -11.09
CA CYS A 437 10.39 17.54 -9.81
C CYS A 437 8.97 16.97 -9.99
N LEU A 438 8.83 15.65 -9.80
CA LEU A 438 7.56 14.93 -9.97
C LEU A 438 6.48 15.38 -8.99
N TYR A 439 6.85 15.65 -7.73
CA TYR A 439 5.93 16.23 -6.76
C TYR A 439 5.45 17.61 -7.17
N LYS A 440 6.35 18.49 -7.63
CA LYS A 440 5.99 19.84 -8.11
C LYS A 440 5.02 19.76 -9.29
N LYS A 441 5.31 18.89 -10.27
CA LYS A 441 4.43 18.64 -11.40
C LYS A 441 3.03 18.25 -10.93
N ARG A 442 2.94 17.34 -9.94
CA ARG A 442 1.66 16.90 -9.39
C ARG A 442 0.90 18.01 -8.66
N VAL A 443 1.60 18.88 -7.93
CA VAL A 443 1.01 20.06 -7.27
C VAL A 443 0.53 21.11 -8.30
N GLU A 444 1.23 21.27 -9.40
CA GLU A 444 0.78 22.14 -10.50
C GLU A 444 -0.47 21.60 -11.18
N GLU A 445 -0.54 20.30 -11.42
CA GLU A 445 -1.74 19.63 -11.94
C GLU A 445 -2.93 19.78 -10.98
N LEU A 446 -2.72 19.69 -9.67
CA LEU A 446 -3.74 19.86 -8.63
C LEU A 446 -4.47 21.19 -8.75
N LYS A 447 -3.78 22.26 -9.12
CA LYS A 447 -4.39 23.61 -9.28
C LYS A 447 -5.43 23.65 -10.38
N GLU A 448 -5.23 22.84 -11.40
CA GLU A 448 -6.07 22.80 -12.61
C GLU A 448 -7.19 21.77 -12.53
N GLU A 449 -7.22 20.93 -11.49
CA GLU A 449 -8.25 19.91 -11.34
C GLU A 449 -9.59 20.48 -10.90
N ASP A 450 -10.65 19.99 -11.51
CA ASP A 450 -12.03 20.24 -11.11
C ASP A 450 -12.42 19.35 -9.94
N ILE A 451 -11.97 18.08 -9.97
CA ILE A 451 -12.23 17.07 -8.94
C ILE A 451 -10.92 16.47 -8.45
N THR A 452 -10.68 16.54 -7.16
CA THR A 452 -9.50 15.95 -6.53
C THR A 452 -9.91 14.91 -5.49
N VAL A 453 -9.37 13.70 -5.61
CA VAL A 453 -9.60 12.61 -4.65
C VAL A 453 -8.45 12.54 -3.64
N VAL A 454 -8.80 12.46 -2.37
CA VAL A 454 -7.85 12.38 -1.25
C VAL A 454 -8.30 11.30 -0.26
N ASN A 455 -7.41 10.92 0.67
CA ASN A 455 -7.83 10.14 1.82
C ASN A 455 -8.12 11.03 3.03
N HIS A 456 -8.84 10.50 4.01
CA HIS A 456 -9.21 11.25 5.22
C HIS A 456 -7.99 11.79 5.97
N SER A 457 -6.88 11.04 6.00
CA SER A 457 -5.62 11.46 6.65
C SER A 457 -5.02 12.73 6.05
N LEU A 458 -5.03 12.83 4.74
CA LEU A 458 -4.52 14.01 4.04
C LEU A 458 -5.48 15.18 4.16
N LEU A 459 -6.80 14.93 4.12
CA LEU A 459 -7.83 15.94 4.32
C LEU A 459 -7.64 16.67 5.66
N ALA A 460 -7.47 15.94 6.75
CA ALA A 460 -7.30 16.53 8.07
C ALA A 460 -6.06 17.42 8.22
N LYS A 461 -4.99 17.10 7.48
CA LYS A 461 -3.73 17.86 7.49
C LYS A 461 -3.61 18.86 6.34
N TRP A 462 -4.56 18.91 5.43
CA TRP A 462 -4.56 19.60 4.14
C TRP A 462 -3.40 20.60 3.92
N PRO A 463 -2.27 20.17 3.36
CA PRO A 463 -1.09 21.05 3.23
C PRO A 463 -1.12 21.95 2.00
N TYR A 464 -2.17 21.86 1.18
CA TYR A 464 -2.28 22.54 -0.12
C TYR A 464 -3.28 23.69 -0.10
N LYS A 465 -3.46 24.37 1.04
CA LYS A 465 -4.43 25.47 1.19
C LYS A 465 -4.22 26.60 0.17
N ASP A 466 -2.95 26.92 -0.12
CA ASP A 466 -2.59 27.99 -1.05
C ASP A 466 -2.79 27.59 -2.51
N GLU A 467 -2.57 26.32 -2.83
CA GLU A 467 -2.73 25.80 -4.18
C GLU A 467 -4.19 25.44 -4.48
N LYS A 468 -4.88 24.87 -3.51
CA LYS A 468 -6.28 24.46 -3.64
C LYS A 468 -6.99 24.53 -2.29
N PRO A 469 -7.73 25.61 -2.00
CA PRO A 469 -8.54 25.69 -0.79
C PRO A 469 -9.66 24.63 -0.82
N ILE A 470 -10.11 24.19 0.37
CA ILE A 470 -11.23 23.27 0.52
C ILE A 470 -12.52 24.09 0.46
N GLU A 471 -13.09 24.22 -0.74
CA GLU A 471 -14.33 25.00 -0.93
C GLU A 471 -15.57 24.09 -0.93
N ASN A 472 -15.53 22.99 -1.68
CA ASN A 472 -16.62 22.04 -1.73
C ASN A 472 -16.06 20.65 -1.41
N LEU A 473 -16.60 20.03 -0.38
CA LEU A 473 -16.09 18.78 0.17
C LEU A 473 -17.17 17.70 0.12
N ILE A 474 -16.78 16.52 -0.35
CA ILE A 474 -17.55 15.27 -0.17
C ILE A 474 -16.69 14.31 0.63
N VAL A 475 -17.22 13.79 1.71
CA VAL A 475 -16.58 12.76 2.54
C VAL A 475 -17.38 11.47 2.39
N ASP A 476 -16.82 10.51 1.68
CA ASP A 476 -17.39 9.15 1.57
C ASP A 476 -16.85 8.27 2.70
N GLU A 477 -17.65 7.35 3.20
CA GLU A 477 -17.40 6.56 4.43
C GLU A 477 -17.06 7.45 5.64
N ALA A 478 -17.86 8.53 5.79
CA ALA A 478 -17.65 9.57 6.79
C ALA A 478 -17.67 9.07 8.24
N HIS A 479 -18.27 7.90 8.52
CA HIS A 479 -18.26 7.29 9.85
C HIS A 479 -16.83 7.07 10.38
N ASN A 480 -15.87 6.79 9.51
CA ASN A 480 -14.47 6.60 9.86
C ASN A 480 -13.74 7.92 10.18
N LEU A 481 -14.31 9.07 9.78
CA LEU A 481 -13.68 10.37 10.01
C LEU A 481 -13.55 10.72 11.49
N VAL A 482 -14.47 10.25 12.33
CA VAL A 482 -14.42 10.46 13.79
C VAL A 482 -13.21 9.75 14.39
N GLU A 483 -13.03 8.46 14.11
CA GLU A 483 -11.90 7.69 14.61
C GLU A 483 -10.57 8.25 14.06
N LYS A 484 -10.54 8.51 12.77
CA LYS A 484 -9.38 9.12 12.10
C LYS A 484 -9.07 10.52 12.63
N GLY A 485 -10.06 11.31 13.00
CA GLY A 485 -9.88 12.63 13.58
C GLY A 485 -8.99 12.58 14.83
N TYR A 486 -9.21 11.65 15.71
CA TYR A 486 -8.36 11.45 16.90
C TYR A 486 -6.90 11.10 16.52
N GLU A 487 -6.70 10.22 15.54
CA GLU A 487 -5.37 9.86 15.05
C GLU A 487 -4.67 11.05 14.37
N PHE A 488 -5.39 11.87 13.61
CA PHE A 488 -4.82 12.97 12.82
C PHE A 488 -4.35 14.15 13.64
N PHE A 489 -5.05 14.43 14.71
CA PHE A 489 -4.74 15.55 15.58
C PHE A 489 -3.84 15.14 16.76
N ALA A 490 -3.50 13.86 16.87
CA ALA A 490 -2.53 13.39 17.85
C ALA A 490 -1.14 13.96 17.53
N SER A 491 -0.43 14.35 18.58
CA SER A 491 1.00 14.61 18.55
C SER A 491 1.75 13.48 19.25
N GLU A 492 2.96 13.18 18.76
CA GLU A 492 3.67 12.00 19.25
C GLU A 492 5.17 12.20 19.35
N VAL A 493 5.77 11.48 20.28
CA VAL A 493 7.23 11.36 20.45
C VAL A 493 7.58 9.88 20.40
N GLU A 494 8.20 9.47 19.29
CA GLU A 494 8.66 8.11 19.05
C GLU A 494 10.19 8.03 19.17
N TYR A 495 10.71 7.00 19.82
CA TYR A 495 12.16 6.86 20.06
C TYR A 495 12.99 6.87 18.76
N ARG A 496 12.55 6.12 17.75
CA ARG A 496 13.30 6.03 16.49
C ARG A 496 13.30 7.35 15.73
N SER A 497 12.15 8.00 15.67
CA SER A 497 12.00 9.32 15.04
C SER A 497 12.79 10.38 15.80
N LEU A 498 12.74 10.38 17.13
CA LEU A 498 13.54 11.24 17.99
C LEU A 498 15.04 11.02 17.75
N LYS A 499 15.51 9.77 17.78
CA LYS A 499 16.91 9.43 17.53
C LYS A 499 17.39 9.90 16.17
N PHE A 500 16.62 9.64 15.12
CA PHE A 500 16.95 10.07 13.76
C PHE A 500 17.00 11.60 13.66
N PHE A 501 16.01 12.29 14.23
CA PHE A 501 15.95 13.73 14.25
C PHE A 501 17.15 14.36 15.01
N LEU A 502 17.45 13.86 16.19
CA LEU A 502 18.60 14.34 16.99
C LEU A 502 19.93 14.07 16.27
N GLN A 503 20.03 12.95 15.54
CA GLN A 503 21.20 12.67 14.70
C GLN A 503 21.35 13.71 13.58
N GLU A 504 20.26 14.18 12.97
CA GLU A 504 20.32 15.20 11.92
C GLU A 504 20.82 16.55 12.43
N ILE A 505 20.42 16.95 13.64
CA ILE A 505 20.82 18.23 14.23
C ILE A 505 22.13 18.15 15.03
N TYR A 506 22.70 16.95 15.23
CA TYR A 506 23.96 16.81 15.98
C TYR A 506 25.13 17.43 15.19
N PRO A 507 25.98 18.31 15.77
CA PRO A 507 27.10 18.93 15.07
C PRO A 507 28.06 17.89 14.49
N ALA A 508 28.31 17.91 13.17
CA ALA A 508 29.13 16.92 12.48
C ALA A 508 30.56 16.83 13.00
N GLU A 509 31.13 17.96 13.40
CA GLU A 509 32.47 18.05 13.96
C GLU A 509 32.67 17.20 15.22
N LEU A 510 31.58 16.96 15.97
CA LEU A 510 31.59 16.28 17.27
C LEU A 510 31.02 14.86 17.23
N ILE A 511 30.66 14.37 16.04
CA ILE A 511 29.91 13.11 15.89
C ILE A 511 30.66 11.86 16.36
N ASN A 512 32.00 11.86 16.29
CA ASN A 512 32.81 10.72 16.70
C ASN A 512 32.71 10.39 18.20
N ASN A 513 32.29 11.36 19.01
CA ASN A 513 32.10 11.23 20.46
C ASN A 513 30.61 11.14 20.83
N SER A 514 29.75 10.78 19.92
CA SER A 514 28.29 10.74 20.08
C SER A 514 27.73 9.32 20.10
N PRO A 515 26.50 9.12 20.62
CA PRO A 515 25.76 7.87 20.47
C PRO A 515 25.56 7.43 19.01
N PHE A 516 25.79 8.35 18.06
CA PHE A 516 25.64 8.12 16.62
C PHE A 516 26.94 7.71 15.91
N ALA A 517 28.06 7.55 16.63
CA ALA A 517 29.37 7.25 16.05
C ALA A 517 29.39 5.94 15.24
N TYR A 518 28.63 4.94 15.64
CA TYR A 518 28.55 3.65 14.93
C TYR A 518 27.80 3.70 13.59
N THR A 519 26.85 4.62 13.45
CA THR A 519 26.08 4.82 12.21
C THR A 519 26.81 5.73 11.23
N SER A 520 27.82 6.46 11.69
CA SER A 520 28.57 7.44 10.90
C SER A 520 29.89 6.91 10.29
N ARG A 521 30.23 5.63 10.48
CA ARG A 521 31.43 5.03 9.87
C ARG A 521 31.44 5.09 8.33
N ASN A 522 30.31 5.39 7.72
CA ASN A 522 30.19 5.68 6.30
C ASN A 522 29.83 7.15 6.10
N LYS A 523 30.85 8.01 5.97
CA LYS A 523 30.90 9.31 5.29
C LYS A 523 30.79 10.62 6.05
N LYS A 524 31.67 11.52 5.62
CA LYS A 524 31.56 12.99 5.63
C LYS A 524 30.33 13.47 4.84
N ILE A 525 29.13 13.13 5.27
CA ILE A 525 27.92 13.81 4.78
C ILE A 525 27.89 15.14 5.55
N ILE A 526 28.10 16.25 4.87
CA ILE A 526 27.78 17.58 5.41
C ILE A 526 26.29 17.58 5.64
N LYS A 527 25.90 17.45 6.91
CA LYS A 527 24.48 17.42 7.27
C LYS A 527 23.86 18.78 6.94
N PRO A 528 22.63 18.84 6.45
CA PRO A 528 21.99 20.11 6.13
C PRO A 528 21.98 21.12 7.29
N PHE A 529 21.88 20.62 8.53
CA PHE A 529 21.84 21.45 9.73
C PHE A 529 23.21 22.05 10.11
N ASP A 530 24.33 21.46 9.69
CA ASP A 530 25.65 22.08 9.88
C ASP A 530 25.78 23.37 9.05
N ARG A 531 25.17 23.42 7.87
CA ARG A 531 25.09 24.67 7.07
C ARG A 531 24.29 25.73 7.78
N PHE A 532 23.23 25.35 8.47
CA PHE A 532 22.44 26.28 9.28
C PHE A 532 23.24 26.79 10.46
N TYR A 533 23.95 25.94 11.18
CA TYR A 533 24.83 26.35 12.26
C TYR A 533 25.91 27.36 11.80
N TYR A 534 26.48 27.13 10.61
CA TYR A 534 27.42 28.06 10.01
C TYR A 534 26.74 29.39 9.62
N PHE A 535 25.54 29.30 9.07
CA PHE A 535 24.75 30.46 8.63
C PHE A 535 24.39 31.39 9.79
N ILE A 536 23.91 30.84 10.90
CA ILE A 536 23.61 31.60 12.14
C ILE A 536 24.86 31.90 12.98
N LYS A 537 26.05 31.63 12.43
CA LYS A 537 27.34 31.87 13.09
C LYS A 537 27.46 31.22 14.47
N LEU A 538 26.94 30.01 14.66
CA LEU A 538 27.00 29.30 15.93
C LEU A 538 28.45 28.99 16.30
N ASP A 539 28.90 29.46 17.47
CA ASP A 539 30.26 29.25 17.96
C ASP A 539 30.50 27.83 18.46
N ALA A 540 31.78 27.49 18.69
CA ALA A 540 32.18 26.15 19.15
C ALA A 540 31.61 25.80 20.53
N ASN A 541 31.46 26.76 21.42
CA ASN A 541 30.93 26.54 22.76
C ASN A 541 29.45 26.20 22.72
N ASN A 542 28.67 26.91 21.92
CA ASN A 542 27.24 26.62 21.71
C ASN A 542 27.03 25.30 20.98
N LYS A 543 27.87 24.94 19.99
CA LYS A 543 27.86 23.61 19.36
C LYS A 543 28.17 22.51 20.38
N ALA A 544 29.17 22.71 21.24
CA ALA A 544 29.49 21.74 22.30
C ALA A 544 28.34 21.63 23.30
N LYS A 545 27.67 22.70 23.64
CA LYS A 545 26.48 22.70 24.49
C LYS A 545 25.36 21.90 23.86
N ILE A 546 24.99 22.18 22.62
CA ILE A 546 23.93 21.42 21.88
C ILE A 546 24.29 19.93 21.83
N SER A 547 25.53 19.59 21.51
CA SER A 547 26.03 18.22 21.50
C SER A 547 25.84 17.51 22.85
N ARG A 548 26.18 18.19 23.95
CA ARG A 548 26.00 17.65 25.29
C ARG A 548 24.53 17.44 25.63
N GLU A 549 23.67 18.41 25.34
CA GLU A 549 22.22 18.30 25.61
C GLU A 549 21.58 17.15 24.78
N ILE A 550 21.98 16.98 23.53
CA ILE A 550 21.53 15.84 22.68
C ILE A 550 21.98 14.50 23.27
N ASN A 551 23.22 14.39 23.74
CA ASN A 551 23.70 13.17 24.37
C ASN A 551 22.86 12.83 25.61
N LEU A 552 22.58 13.82 26.47
CA LEU A 552 21.72 13.65 27.65
C LEU A 552 20.27 13.23 27.25
N ILE A 553 19.71 13.82 26.21
CA ILE A 553 18.39 13.40 25.71
C ILE A 553 18.41 11.94 25.28
N MET A 554 19.45 11.52 24.57
CA MET A 554 19.58 10.13 24.12
C MET A 554 19.79 9.15 25.27
N GLU A 555 20.57 9.51 26.28
CA GLU A 555 20.79 8.72 27.50
C GLU A 555 19.45 8.49 28.23
N GLU A 556 18.66 9.54 28.43
CA GLU A 556 17.34 9.42 29.08
C GLU A 556 16.33 8.65 28.22
N ALA A 557 16.34 8.84 26.90
CA ALA A 557 15.48 8.09 25.99
C ALA A 557 15.84 6.58 25.97
N GLU A 558 17.11 6.24 25.99
CA GLU A 558 17.57 4.86 26.10
C GLU A 558 17.25 4.27 27.47
N TYR A 559 17.33 5.08 28.52
CA TYR A 559 16.93 4.66 29.87
C TYR A 559 15.44 4.30 29.91
N ILE A 560 14.55 5.14 29.35
CA ILE A 560 13.12 4.84 29.25
C ILE A 560 12.90 3.51 28.51
N LEU A 561 13.60 3.30 27.40
CA LEU A 561 13.51 2.09 26.60
C LEU A 561 13.96 0.84 27.37
N GLN A 562 15.13 0.91 28.04
CA GLN A 562 15.66 -0.18 28.81
C GLN A 562 14.81 -0.46 30.06
N TYR A 563 14.38 0.58 30.76
CA TYR A 563 13.51 0.45 31.91
C TYR A 563 12.18 -0.22 31.53
N GLY A 564 11.62 0.17 30.40
CA GLY A 564 10.48 -0.49 29.81
C GLY A 564 10.74 -1.97 29.54
N LYS A 565 11.88 -2.35 29.01
CA LYS A 565 12.27 -3.75 28.75
C LYS A 565 12.49 -4.53 30.05
N MET A 566 13.20 -3.97 31.01
CA MET A 566 13.57 -4.65 32.28
C MET A 566 12.37 -5.05 33.12
N ASN A 567 11.34 -4.20 33.13
CA ASN A 567 10.19 -4.44 33.98
C ASN A 567 9.14 -5.41 33.39
N ASN A 568 9.35 -5.96 32.16
CA ASN A 568 8.35 -6.72 31.50
C ASN A 568 8.67 -8.04 30.85
N TYR A 569 9.66 -8.56 31.08
CA TYR A 569 10.50 -9.26 30.57
C TYR A 569 10.70 -10.50 30.09
N SER A 570 10.37 -11.39 30.33
CA SER A 570 11.12 -12.63 30.00
C SER A 570 10.43 -13.61 29.07
N THR A 571 9.22 -13.40 28.60
CA THR A 571 8.52 -14.53 27.99
C THR A 571 7.57 -14.29 26.84
N PHE A 572 7.46 -13.11 26.24
CA PHE A 572 6.49 -12.94 25.15
C PHE A 572 7.04 -12.33 23.88
N SER A 573 6.98 -13.13 22.85
CA SER A 573 7.53 -12.83 21.54
C SER A 573 6.64 -12.05 20.60
N ASN A 574 5.41 -11.66 20.93
CA ASN A 574 4.52 -11.13 19.87
C ASN A 574 3.52 -10.03 20.27
N TYR A 575 3.72 -9.29 21.37
CA TYR A 575 2.77 -8.25 21.77
C TYR A 575 3.43 -6.90 22.02
N ASN A 576 2.84 -5.86 21.42
CA ASN A 576 3.08 -4.48 21.81
C ASN A 576 2.62 -4.29 23.25
N LEU A 577 3.50 -3.72 24.08
CA LEU A 577 3.15 -3.32 25.42
C LEU A 577 2.61 -1.92 25.37
N SER A 578 1.31 -1.79 25.42
CA SER A 578 0.66 -0.50 25.65
C SER A 578 0.46 -0.28 27.15
N TRP A 579 0.88 0.88 27.62
CA TRP A 579 0.64 1.32 28.95
C TRP A 579 -0.39 2.44 28.91
N GLU A 580 -1.42 2.26 29.70
CA GLU A 580 -2.26 3.36 30.08
C GLU A 580 -1.56 4.06 31.24
N ILE A 581 -0.87 5.16 30.98
CA ILE A 581 -0.55 6.11 32.01
C ILE A 581 -1.77 7.00 32.14
N ASN A 582 -2.73 6.58 32.94
CA ASN A 582 -3.77 7.46 33.35
C ASN A 582 -3.17 8.42 34.38
N LEU A 583 -2.73 9.57 33.94
CA LEU A 583 -2.21 10.64 34.79
C LEU A 583 -3.32 11.31 35.61
N GLN A 584 -4.56 10.84 35.48
CA GLN A 584 -5.70 11.31 36.25
C GLN A 584 -5.71 10.77 37.68
N LYS A 585 -6.18 11.57 38.56
CA LYS A 585 -6.23 11.55 40.04
C LYS A 585 -6.66 10.27 40.74
N ASN A 586 -6.90 9.17 40.09
CA ASN A 586 -7.32 7.94 40.72
C ASN A 586 -6.17 6.95 40.90
N GLU A 587 -5.93 6.57 42.09
CA GLU A 587 -4.88 5.74 42.69
C GLU A 587 -4.66 4.35 42.08
N LYS A 588 -5.14 4.07 40.83
CA LYS A 588 -5.09 2.75 40.18
C LYS A 588 -4.67 2.80 38.73
N ALA A 589 -3.63 3.48 38.40
CA ALA A 589 -3.32 3.58 37.01
C ALA A 589 -1.93 3.18 36.66
N GLY A 590 -1.80 2.09 36.12
CA GLY A 590 -0.64 1.48 35.48
C GLY A 590 -0.90 0.00 35.40
N TYR A 591 -1.38 -0.46 34.25
CA TYR A 591 -1.57 -1.88 34.06
C TYR A 591 -0.49 -2.42 33.15
N LEU A 592 0.32 -3.25 33.67
CA LEU A 592 1.21 -4.11 32.91
C LEU A 592 0.50 -5.44 32.67
N PHE A 593 0.47 -5.89 31.41
CA PHE A 593 -0.04 -7.21 31.08
C PHE A 593 1.12 -8.16 30.83
N LYS A 594 1.25 -9.15 31.71
CA LYS A 594 2.09 -10.31 31.49
C LYS A 594 1.17 -11.52 31.37
N ASP A 595 1.30 -12.29 30.29
CA ASP A 595 0.46 -13.48 30.04
C ASP A 595 -1.05 -13.20 30.08
N ASN A 596 -1.52 -12.06 29.56
CA ASN A 596 -2.89 -11.63 29.71
C ASN A 596 -3.36 -11.47 31.16
N ARG A 597 -2.45 -11.43 32.13
CA ARG A 597 -2.76 -11.13 33.53
C ARG A 597 -2.39 -9.70 33.84
N LYS A 598 -3.34 -9.04 34.48
CA LYS A 598 -3.15 -7.70 35.03
C LYS A 598 -2.12 -7.78 36.15
N ILE A 599 -1.00 -7.06 36.00
CA ILE A 599 -0.03 -6.88 37.11
C ILE A 599 -0.25 -5.47 37.64
N ASP A 600 -0.72 -5.37 38.89
CA ASP A 600 -0.76 -4.08 39.58
C ASP A 600 0.67 -3.64 39.84
N VAL A 601 1.13 -2.67 39.10
CA VAL A 601 2.36 -1.93 39.40
C VAL A 601 1.93 -0.73 40.24
N THR A 602 2.55 -0.55 41.38
CA THR A 602 2.29 0.65 42.16
C THR A 602 2.69 1.87 41.33
N TYR A 603 1.68 2.64 41.00
CA TYR A 603 1.74 3.85 40.13
C TYR A 603 2.96 4.76 40.41
N ASN A 604 3.32 4.92 41.69
CA ASN A 604 4.30 5.90 42.10
C ASN A 604 5.74 5.59 41.66
N SER A 605 6.17 4.35 41.61
CA SER A 605 7.59 4.06 41.30
C SER A 605 7.85 4.08 39.79
N TYR A 606 6.86 3.78 38.99
CA TYR A 606 7.00 3.61 37.53
C TYR A 606 6.74 4.90 36.76
N SER A 607 5.69 5.58 37.09
CA SER A 607 5.33 6.90 36.61
C SER A 607 6.41 7.94 36.92
N ASP A 608 7.00 7.86 38.13
CA ASP A 608 8.02 8.81 38.56
C ASP A 608 9.34 8.65 37.80
N CYS A 609 9.76 7.42 37.46
CA CYS A 609 10.97 7.22 36.65
C CYS A 609 10.84 7.76 35.25
N ILE A 610 9.74 7.42 34.55
CA ILE A 610 9.49 7.92 33.19
C ILE A 610 9.27 9.43 33.19
N LYS A 611 8.50 9.92 34.15
CA LYS A 611 8.25 11.35 34.31
C LYS A 611 9.58 12.10 34.52
N THR A 612 10.46 11.62 35.40
CA THR A 612 11.75 12.24 35.65
C THR A 612 12.62 12.25 34.38
N SER A 613 12.64 11.15 33.61
CA SER A 613 13.40 11.10 32.35
C SER A 613 12.81 12.02 31.28
N LEU A 614 11.47 12.09 31.14
CA LEU A 614 10.81 13.03 30.24
C LEU A 614 11.03 14.49 30.65
N ASP A 615 11.00 14.81 31.95
CA ASP A 615 11.34 16.16 32.48
C ASP A 615 12.76 16.58 32.12
N LYS A 616 13.72 15.63 32.21
CA LYS A 616 15.12 15.89 31.80
C LYS A 616 15.23 16.08 30.29
N ILE A 617 14.55 15.24 29.48
CA ILE A 617 14.48 15.40 28.04
C ILE A 617 13.92 16.78 27.71
N LEU A 618 12.83 17.17 28.33
CA LEU A 618 12.20 18.49 28.15
C LEU A 618 13.14 19.63 28.49
N SER A 619 13.83 19.55 29.63
CA SER A 619 14.81 20.56 30.06
C SER A 619 15.94 20.72 29.05
N ASN A 620 16.49 19.60 28.56
CA ASN A 620 17.55 19.63 27.56
C ASN A 620 17.06 20.16 26.20
N LEU A 621 15.82 19.83 25.77
CA LEU A 621 15.20 20.42 24.56
C LEU A 621 15.05 21.94 24.70
N LYS A 622 14.57 22.41 25.86
CA LYS A 622 14.48 23.87 26.17
C LYS A 622 15.84 24.54 26.10
N SER A 623 16.89 23.89 26.59
CA SER A 623 18.26 24.39 26.53
C SER A 623 18.78 24.53 25.08
N ILE A 624 18.48 23.54 24.22
CA ILE A 624 18.84 23.58 22.80
C ILE A 624 18.10 24.72 22.10
N LEU A 625 16.78 24.79 22.30
CA LEU A 625 15.94 25.83 21.69
C LEU A 625 16.41 27.23 22.09
N TYR A 626 16.68 27.45 23.38
CA TYR A 626 17.21 28.74 23.87
C TYR A 626 18.49 29.17 23.15
N VAL A 627 19.40 28.22 22.90
CA VAL A 627 20.65 28.52 22.18
C VAL A 627 20.38 28.88 20.72
N LEU A 628 19.47 28.15 20.06
CA LEU A 628 19.14 28.38 18.66
C LEU A 628 18.38 29.69 18.47
N ASP A 629 17.34 29.95 19.27
CA ASP A 629 16.50 31.15 19.18
C ASP A 629 17.34 32.41 19.37
N ARG A 630 18.22 32.42 20.39
CA ARG A 630 19.10 33.55 20.64
C ARG A 630 20.00 33.89 19.44
N GLN A 631 20.45 32.88 18.70
CA GLN A 631 21.28 33.10 17.51
C GLN A 631 20.44 33.49 16.29
N MET A 632 19.19 33.03 16.22
CA MET A 632 18.26 33.35 15.15
C MET A 632 17.64 34.76 15.27
N ASP A 633 17.68 35.36 16.46
CA ASP A 633 17.22 36.71 16.70
C ASP A 633 18.17 37.82 16.19
N ASP A 634 19.32 37.43 15.59
CA ASP A 634 20.24 38.40 14.97
C ASP A 634 19.61 39.04 13.72
N ASP A 635 19.30 40.31 13.80
CA ASP A 635 18.71 41.12 12.72
C ASP A 635 19.56 41.19 11.45
N SER A 636 20.86 40.84 11.56
CA SER A 636 21.77 40.81 10.40
C SER A 636 21.57 39.55 9.50
N LEU A 637 20.78 38.60 9.94
CA LEU A 637 20.54 37.36 9.22
C LEU A 637 19.51 37.54 8.09
N ASP A 638 19.85 37.08 6.91
CA ASP A 638 18.89 36.99 5.79
C ASP A 638 17.91 35.85 6.03
N LYS A 639 16.76 36.19 6.65
CA LYS A 639 15.70 35.26 7.00
C LYS A 639 14.98 34.67 5.75
N GLU A 640 15.19 35.30 4.57
CA GLU A 640 14.67 34.74 3.30
C GLU A 640 15.61 33.69 2.69
N ASN A 641 16.82 33.57 3.22
CA ASN A 641 17.76 32.54 2.76
C ASN A 641 17.26 31.13 3.01
N ASP A 642 17.50 30.25 2.04
CA ASP A 642 17.01 28.88 2.13
C ASP A 642 17.62 28.06 3.25
N THR A 643 18.90 28.28 3.55
CA THR A 643 19.57 27.61 4.66
C THR A 643 18.95 28.02 5.97
N TYR A 644 18.58 29.32 6.13
CA TYR A 644 17.87 29.82 7.29
C TYR A 644 16.50 29.14 7.42
N LYS A 645 15.68 29.18 6.35
CA LYS A 645 14.33 28.60 6.35
C LYS A 645 14.33 27.07 6.60
N GLN A 646 15.35 26.36 6.13
CA GLN A 646 15.53 24.93 6.43
C GLN A 646 15.85 24.70 7.91
N GLY A 647 16.74 25.50 8.47
CA GLY A 647 17.07 25.45 9.89
C GLY A 647 15.88 25.82 10.77
N GLU A 648 15.18 26.91 10.47
CA GLU A 648 13.95 27.33 11.14
C GLU A 648 12.88 26.25 11.15
N SER A 649 12.70 25.53 10.05
CA SER A 649 11.76 24.40 10.00
C SER A 649 12.13 23.31 11.00
N LYS A 650 13.43 23.00 11.16
CA LYS A 650 13.89 22.01 12.16
C LYS A 650 13.79 22.53 13.60
N VAL A 651 13.96 23.82 13.81
CA VAL A 651 13.71 24.43 15.12
C VAL A 651 12.21 24.31 15.47
N LYS A 652 11.31 24.53 14.52
CA LYS A 652 9.87 24.30 14.73
C LYS A 652 9.55 22.83 15.02
N ASP A 653 10.24 21.87 14.41
CA ASP A 653 10.08 20.46 14.76
C ASP A 653 10.53 20.17 16.22
N LEU A 654 11.62 20.83 16.70
CA LEU A 654 12.03 20.77 18.11
C LEU A 654 10.99 21.38 19.04
N GLU A 655 10.38 22.50 18.65
CA GLU A 655 9.30 23.15 19.41
C GLU A 655 8.07 22.24 19.51
N CYS A 656 7.71 21.56 18.43
CA CYS A 656 6.63 20.56 18.44
C CYS A 656 6.92 19.40 19.39
N LEU A 657 8.15 18.84 19.37
CA LEU A 657 8.56 17.81 20.30
C LEU A 657 8.50 18.29 21.74
N LYS A 658 9.04 19.50 22.02
CA LYS A 658 8.97 20.13 23.34
C LYS A 658 7.52 20.25 23.82
N THR A 659 6.64 20.84 23.00
CA THR A 659 5.22 21.06 23.34
C THR A 659 4.49 19.75 23.58
N THR A 660 4.76 18.70 22.78
CA THR A 660 4.17 17.37 22.98
C THR A 660 4.55 16.80 24.33
N ILE A 661 5.84 16.91 24.75
CA ILE A 661 6.31 16.42 26.04
C ILE A 661 5.73 17.27 27.18
N GLU A 662 5.65 18.61 27.01
CA GLU A 662 5.03 19.51 27.99
C GLU A 662 3.58 19.13 28.27
N ILE A 663 2.76 18.99 27.21
CA ILE A 663 1.36 18.56 27.35
C ILE A 663 1.29 17.19 28.01
N PHE A 664 2.19 16.27 27.63
CA PHE A 664 2.20 14.93 28.20
C PHE A 664 2.48 14.95 29.72
N LEU A 665 3.38 15.83 30.19
CA LEU A 665 3.81 15.92 31.58
C LEU A 665 2.90 16.82 32.45
N GLU A 666 2.54 18.00 31.95
CA GLU A 666 2.02 19.12 32.75
C GLU A 666 0.50 19.29 32.68
N CYS A 667 -0.15 18.81 31.61
CA CYS A 667 -1.58 19.03 31.46
C CYS A 667 -2.37 18.19 32.48
N ASN A 668 -2.88 18.86 33.49
CA ASN A 668 -3.73 18.27 34.53
C ASN A 668 -5.24 18.36 34.23
N GLU A 669 -5.64 18.98 33.12
CA GLU A 669 -7.02 19.07 32.68
C GLU A 669 -7.45 17.73 32.09
N GLU A 670 -8.13 16.97 32.88
CA GLU A 670 -8.52 15.59 32.68
C GLU A 670 -9.37 15.37 31.42
N ASP A 671 -9.96 16.43 30.86
CA ASP A 671 -10.94 16.33 29.78
C ASP A 671 -10.45 16.83 28.43
N VAL A 672 -9.19 17.24 28.33
CA VAL A 672 -8.68 17.85 27.09
C VAL A 672 -7.91 16.87 26.21
N TYR A 673 -7.07 16.02 26.83
CA TYR A 673 -6.20 15.09 26.11
C TYR A 673 -6.22 13.67 26.68
N ALA A 674 -6.20 12.68 25.79
CA ALA A 674 -5.76 11.33 26.16
C ALA A 674 -4.24 11.22 25.99
N LYS A 675 -3.56 10.70 27.00
CA LYS A 675 -2.11 10.53 27.02
C LYS A 675 -1.82 9.04 27.00
N ILE A 676 -1.09 8.61 25.98
CA ILE A 676 -0.86 7.18 25.72
C ILE A 676 0.64 6.94 25.65
N ALA A 677 1.12 5.96 26.39
CA ALA A 677 2.50 5.49 26.29
C ALA A 677 2.52 4.04 25.82
N THR A 678 3.31 3.74 24.81
CA THR A 678 3.49 2.41 24.26
C THR A 678 4.99 2.10 24.19
N ILE A 679 5.42 0.93 24.68
CA ILE A 679 6.78 0.45 24.47
C ILE A 679 6.71 -0.85 23.68
N HIS A 680 7.39 -0.87 22.55
CA HIS A 680 7.48 -2.01 21.66
C HIS A 680 8.69 -2.86 22.01
N LYS A 681 8.46 -4.02 22.60
CA LYS A 681 9.53 -4.93 23.02
C LYS A 681 10.40 -5.42 21.87
N ASP A 682 9.77 -5.86 20.79
CA ASP A 682 10.45 -6.53 19.67
C ASP A 682 11.11 -5.54 18.68
N PHE A 683 10.79 -4.25 18.78
CA PHE A 683 11.24 -3.23 17.84
C PHE A 683 12.16 -2.17 18.43
N ASP A 684 12.60 -2.33 19.67
CA ASP A 684 13.41 -1.32 20.35
C ASP A 684 12.86 0.10 20.15
N ASN A 685 11.61 0.33 20.53
CA ASN A 685 10.91 1.56 20.31
C ASN A 685 9.95 1.90 21.43
N PHE A 686 9.73 3.18 21.67
CA PHE A 686 8.63 3.68 22.49
C PHE A 686 7.86 4.76 21.73
N LEU A 687 6.63 4.97 22.12
CA LEU A 687 5.74 5.96 21.57
C LEU A 687 4.96 6.65 22.70
N PHE A 688 5.14 7.94 22.85
CA PHE A 688 4.30 8.80 23.71
C PHE A 688 3.41 9.62 22.83
N GLN A 689 2.10 9.53 23.03
CA GLN A 689 1.08 10.22 22.23
C GLN A 689 0.22 11.10 23.13
N VAL A 690 -0.11 12.26 22.60
CA VAL A 690 -1.09 13.19 23.16
C VAL A 690 -2.20 13.32 22.14
N VAL A 691 -3.39 12.86 22.48
CA VAL A 691 -4.55 12.84 21.59
C VAL A 691 -5.59 13.82 22.13
N PRO A 692 -5.96 14.87 21.39
CA PRO A 692 -7.00 15.78 21.83
C PRO A 692 -8.36 15.07 21.88
N LEU A 693 -9.07 15.18 23.00
CA LEU A 693 -10.40 14.58 23.18
C LEU A 693 -11.52 15.40 22.56
N ASN A 694 -11.31 16.69 22.41
CA ASN A 694 -12.21 17.57 21.65
C ASN A 694 -11.61 17.88 20.28
N ILE A 695 -12.02 17.09 19.26
CA ILE A 695 -11.58 17.32 17.89
C ILE A 695 -12.46 18.31 17.13
N ALA A 696 -13.60 18.70 17.70
CA ALA A 696 -14.57 19.60 17.05
C ALA A 696 -13.94 20.95 16.71
N ASP A 697 -13.22 21.58 17.65
CA ASP A 697 -12.60 22.89 17.45
C ASP A 697 -11.54 22.84 16.34
N LEU A 698 -10.74 21.76 16.32
CA LEU A 698 -9.69 21.58 15.31
C LEU A 698 -10.28 21.28 13.92
N PHE A 699 -11.37 20.53 13.86
CA PHE A 699 -12.04 20.22 12.61
C PHE A 699 -12.77 21.45 12.06
N GLU A 700 -13.39 22.23 12.92
CA GLU A 700 -13.99 23.53 12.59
C GLU A 700 -12.94 24.48 12.00
N GLU A 701 -11.84 24.72 12.69
CA GLU A 701 -10.79 25.66 12.27
C GLU A 701 -10.16 25.24 10.93
N LYS A 702 -9.89 23.95 10.76
CA LYS A 702 -9.13 23.48 9.61
C LYS A 702 -9.97 23.17 8.37
N ILE A 703 -11.23 22.80 8.55
CA ILE A 703 -12.07 22.28 7.48
C ILE A 703 -13.40 23.02 7.40
N LEU A 704 -14.26 22.95 8.43
CA LEU A 704 -15.64 23.41 8.32
C LEU A 704 -15.77 24.90 8.01
N SER A 705 -14.94 25.75 8.64
CA SER A 705 -14.95 27.20 8.44
C SER A 705 -14.57 27.66 7.02
N THR A 706 -13.96 26.79 6.23
CA THR A 706 -13.54 27.10 4.85
C THR A 706 -14.54 26.64 3.79
N LEU A 707 -15.55 25.86 4.17
CA LEU A 707 -16.46 25.23 3.24
C LEU A 707 -17.51 26.17 2.67
N ASN A 708 -17.63 26.20 1.35
CA ASN A 708 -18.81 26.67 0.65
C ASN A 708 -19.94 25.61 0.66
N SER A 709 -19.54 24.31 0.57
CA SER A 709 -20.46 23.20 0.80
C SER A 709 -19.71 21.97 1.34
N GLY A 710 -20.36 21.25 2.25
CA GLY A 710 -19.84 20.02 2.86
C GLY A 710 -20.87 18.90 2.86
N ILE A 711 -20.54 17.76 2.27
CA ILE A 711 -21.37 16.56 2.25
C ILE A 711 -20.65 15.43 2.96
N PHE A 712 -21.22 14.96 4.04
CA PHE A 712 -20.72 13.83 4.82
C PHE A 712 -21.66 12.65 4.64
N LEU A 713 -21.19 11.59 3.97
CA LEU A 713 -22.04 10.44 3.64
C LEU A 713 -21.42 9.12 4.07
N SER A 714 -22.24 8.23 4.56
CA SER A 714 -21.84 6.87 4.90
C SER A 714 -23.06 5.94 4.88
N ALA A 715 -22.80 4.63 4.96
CA ALA A 715 -23.87 3.66 5.18
C ALA A 715 -24.41 3.68 6.62
N THR A 716 -23.63 4.19 7.57
CA THR A 716 -23.94 4.16 9.01
C THR A 716 -23.40 5.45 9.66
N LEU A 717 -24.24 6.42 9.90
CA LEU A 717 -23.94 7.67 10.64
C LEU A 717 -24.79 7.81 11.90
N THR A 718 -25.92 7.13 11.93
CA THR A 718 -26.88 7.29 13.04
C THR A 718 -26.62 6.31 14.18
N VAL A 719 -26.88 6.79 15.38
CA VAL A 719 -27.06 6.00 16.59
C VAL A 719 -28.49 6.25 17.08
N ASN A 720 -29.32 5.21 17.17
CA ASN A 720 -30.74 5.34 17.49
C ASN A 720 -31.49 6.34 16.57
N ASN A 721 -31.22 6.28 15.27
CA ASN A 721 -31.77 7.16 14.24
C ASN A 721 -31.46 8.67 14.43
N LYS A 722 -30.38 8.99 15.10
CA LYS A 722 -29.90 10.37 15.29
C LYS A 722 -28.43 10.46 14.92
N MET A 723 -28.04 11.49 14.18
CA MET A 723 -26.65 11.77 13.80
C MET A 723 -25.87 12.57 14.86
N LYS A 724 -26.51 12.88 15.98
CA LYS A 724 -25.98 13.74 17.03
C LYS A 724 -24.57 13.37 17.50
N TYR A 725 -24.25 12.07 17.61
CA TYR A 725 -22.89 11.65 17.98
C TYR A 725 -21.87 12.11 16.94
N PHE A 726 -22.15 11.88 15.66
CA PHE A 726 -21.28 12.25 14.55
C PHE A 726 -21.14 13.79 14.44
N THR A 727 -22.26 14.50 14.43
CA THR A 727 -22.27 15.97 14.25
C THR A 727 -21.59 16.69 15.41
N ASN A 728 -21.86 16.30 16.65
CA ASN A 728 -21.24 16.91 17.83
C ASN A 728 -19.73 16.62 17.90
N THR A 729 -19.31 15.42 17.60
CA THR A 729 -17.88 15.04 17.70
C THR A 729 -17.02 15.81 16.72
N LEU A 730 -17.55 16.12 15.53
CA LEU A 730 -16.85 16.88 14.50
C LEU A 730 -17.16 18.39 14.51
N GLY A 731 -18.04 18.88 15.42
CA GLY A 731 -18.43 20.29 15.50
C GLY A 731 -19.36 20.74 14.38
N ILE A 732 -19.96 19.83 13.63
CA ILE A 732 -20.92 20.13 12.56
C ILE A 732 -22.19 20.73 13.12
N ASP A 733 -22.60 20.34 14.35
CA ASP A 733 -23.75 20.87 15.07
C ASP A 733 -23.70 22.37 15.35
N ARG A 734 -22.52 22.98 15.21
CA ARG A 734 -22.32 24.46 15.35
C ARG A 734 -22.71 25.20 14.09
N PHE A 735 -22.91 24.51 12.99
CA PHE A 735 -23.31 25.08 11.70
C PHE A 735 -24.74 24.69 11.37
N ILE A 736 -25.40 25.50 10.54
CA ILE A 736 -26.68 25.10 9.97
C ILE A 736 -26.42 23.93 9.02
N HIS A 737 -27.02 22.77 9.29
CA HIS A 737 -26.80 21.56 8.54
C HIS A 737 -28.11 20.78 8.38
N LYS A 738 -28.13 19.89 7.35
CA LYS A 738 -29.20 18.93 7.11
C LYS A 738 -28.78 17.54 7.54
N GLU A 739 -29.67 16.80 8.15
CA GLU A 739 -29.53 15.38 8.46
C GLU A 739 -30.58 14.59 7.68
N GLU A 740 -30.14 13.67 6.83
CA GLU A 740 -31.03 12.89 5.97
C GLU A 740 -30.69 11.40 6.02
N ILE A 741 -31.72 10.57 6.10
CA ILE A 741 -31.60 9.10 6.09
C ILE A 741 -32.32 8.60 4.85
N ILE A 742 -31.59 8.03 3.92
CA ILE A 742 -32.14 7.45 2.69
C ILE A 742 -32.63 6.04 2.97
N ASP A 743 -33.83 5.72 2.50
CA ASP A 743 -34.41 4.39 2.70
C ASP A 743 -33.59 3.28 2.02
N PRO A 744 -33.41 2.14 2.67
CA PRO A 744 -32.68 1.01 2.13
C PRO A 744 -33.42 0.40 0.94
N ILE A 745 -32.67 -0.01 -0.09
CA ILE A 745 -33.23 -0.69 -1.28
C ILE A 745 -33.66 -2.12 -0.94
N PHE A 746 -32.94 -2.75 -0.03
CA PHE A 746 -33.17 -4.12 0.32
C PHE A 746 -34.13 -4.23 1.51
N ASP A 747 -35.10 -5.11 1.40
CA ASP A 747 -35.96 -5.51 2.51
C ASP A 747 -35.18 -6.42 3.46
N TYR A 748 -34.31 -5.81 4.28
CA TYR A 748 -33.45 -6.55 5.22
C TYR A 748 -34.30 -7.41 6.18
N LYS A 749 -35.47 -6.92 6.57
CA LYS A 749 -36.35 -7.61 7.53
C LYS A 749 -36.78 -8.99 7.03
N ASN A 750 -37.06 -9.12 5.73
CA ASN A 750 -37.53 -10.37 5.14
C ASN A 750 -36.43 -11.16 4.42
N LYS A 751 -35.29 -10.51 4.07
CA LYS A 751 -34.21 -11.14 3.31
C LYS A 751 -33.01 -11.57 4.15
N ILE A 752 -32.87 -11.05 5.36
CA ILE A 752 -31.74 -11.41 6.23
C ILE A 752 -32.27 -12.21 7.42
N LYS A 753 -31.67 -13.35 7.70
CA LYS A 753 -31.89 -14.13 8.90
C LYS A 753 -30.66 -14.05 9.79
N ILE A 754 -30.82 -13.49 10.99
CA ILE A 754 -29.75 -13.44 11.99
C ILE A 754 -29.96 -14.62 12.93
N ILE A 755 -28.93 -15.42 13.11
CA ILE A 755 -28.91 -16.59 14.00
C ILE A 755 -27.85 -16.34 15.06
N THR A 756 -28.24 -16.36 16.32
CA THR A 756 -27.34 -16.33 17.47
C THR A 756 -27.30 -17.73 18.11
N LEU A 757 -26.10 -18.12 18.53
CA LEU A 757 -25.87 -19.41 19.17
C LEU A 757 -25.52 -19.17 20.64
N ASP A 758 -26.34 -19.72 21.54
CA ASP A 758 -26.19 -19.53 22.98
C ASP A 758 -25.52 -20.72 23.68
N ASP A 759 -25.41 -21.87 22.97
CA ASP A 759 -24.92 -23.15 23.46
C ASP A 759 -23.49 -23.49 23.02
N ILE A 760 -22.72 -22.50 22.68
CA ILE A 760 -21.32 -22.66 22.31
C ILE A 760 -20.40 -22.22 23.46
N SER A 761 -19.16 -22.75 23.46
CA SER A 761 -18.13 -22.38 24.42
C SER A 761 -17.84 -20.90 24.40
N SER A 762 -17.46 -20.32 25.53
CA SER A 762 -17.05 -18.91 25.57
C SER A 762 -15.83 -18.67 24.68
N TYR A 763 -15.81 -17.54 23.95
CA TYR A 763 -14.68 -17.13 23.09
C TYR A 763 -13.33 -17.03 23.83
N LYS A 764 -13.32 -17.10 25.15
CA LYS A 764 -12.13 -17.15 26.00
C LYS A 764 -11.59 -18.57 26.17
N ASN A 765 -12.37 -19.57 25.87
CA ASN A 765 -12.03 -20.97 26.04
C ASN A 765 -11.40 -21.53 24.77
N ARG A 766 -10.59 -22.58 24.92
CA ARG A 766 -9.94 -23.22 23.75
C ARG A 766 -10.93 -23.99 22.88
N GLU A 767 -11.94 -24.58 23.52
CA GLU A 767 -13.01 -25.35 22.87
C GLU A 767 -13.82 -24.49 21.88
N PHE A 768 -13.85 -23.17 22.06
CA PHE A 768 -14.53 -22.26 21.14
C PHE A 768 -14.05 -22.38 19.69
N ILE A 769 -12.76 -22.65 19.47
CA ILE A 769 -12.20 -22.82 18.13
C ILE A 769 -12.72 -24.10 17.48
N GLU A 770 -12.88 -25.17 18.26
CA GLU A 770 -13.45 -26.44 17.82
C GLU A 770 -14.92 -26.27 17.47
N ASP A 771 -15.70 -25.60 18.34
CA ASP A 771 -17.10 -25.28 18.09
C ASP A 771 -17.29 -24.46 16.81
N MET A 772 -16.51 -23.39 16.65
CA MET A 772 -16.53 -22.56 15.44
C MET A 772 -16.15 -23.36 14.18
N SER A 773 -15.17 -24.25 14.28
CA SER A 773 -14.79 -25.11 13.16
C SER A 773 -15.91 -26.05 12.74
N GLN A 774 -16.63 -26.65 13.70
CA GLN A 774 -17.78 -27.51 13.41
C GLN A 774 -18.92 -26.73 12.76
N ILE A 775 -19.21 -25.52 13.26
CA ILE A 775 -20.26 -24.65 12.72
C ILE A 775 -19.93 -24.23 11.29
N ILE A 776 -18.70 -23.74 11.08
CA ILE A 776 -18.24 -23.31 9.74
C ILE A 776 -18.27 -24.48 8.77
N SER A 777 -17.82 -25.66 9.19
CA SER A 777 -17.87 -26.88 8.37
C SER A 777 -19.29 -27.20 7.94
N LYS A 778 -20.24 -27.25 8.89
CA LYS A 778 -21.64 -27.57 8.59
C LYS A 778 -22.29 -26.56 7.65
N ILE A 779 -22.08 -25.24 7.92
CA ILE A 779 -22.59 -24.19 7.04
C ILE A 779 -21.95 -24.28 5.65
N SER A 780 -20.67 -24.63 5.57
CA SER A 780 -19.95 -24.77 4.29
C SER A 780 -20.60 -25.81 3.39
N PHE A 781 -21.10 -26.92 3.96
CA PHE A 781 -21.87 -27.93 3.20
C PHE A 781 -23.22 -27.39 2.75
N ASP A 782 -23.97 -26.77 3.68
CA ASP A 782 -25.29 -26.24 3.40
C ASP A 782 -25.30 -25.10 2.37
N THR A 783 -24.23 -24.32 2.32
CA THR A 783 -24.03 -23.22 1.38
C THR A 783 -23.22 -23.59 0.14
N ASN A 784 -22.84 -24.83 -0.01
CA ASN A 784 -22.00 -25.34 -1.10
C ASN A 784 -20.68 -24.55 -1.21
N GLY A 785 -20.13 -24.14 -0.07
CA GLY A 785 -18.86 -23.39 0.03
C GLY A 785 -18.99 -21.87 -0.05
N HIS A 786 -20.14 -21.28 -0.39
CA HIS A 786 -20.29 -19.82 -0.54
C HIS A 786 -20.46 -19.12 0.83
N LEU A 787 -19.37 -19.14 1.62
CA LEU A 787 -19.33 -18.67 3.01
C LEU A 787 -18.16 -17.73 3.26
N LEU A 788 -18.42 -16.62 3.95
CA LEU A 788 -17.41 -15.74 4.53
C LEU A 788 -17.46 -15.84 6.05
N ALA A 789 -16.40 -16.36 6.66
CA ALA A 789 -16.28 -16.44 8.12
C ALA A 789 -15.33 -15.34 8.64
N LEU A 790 -15.84 -14.43 9.44
CA LEU A 790 -15.13 -13.26 9.93
C LEU A 790 -14.67 -13.48 11.39
N PHE A 791 -13.41 -13.17 11.63
CA PHE A 791 -12.73 -13.33 12.91
C PHE A 791 -12.19 -12.00 13.43
N ASN A 792 -12.48 -11.68 14.69
CA ASN A 792 -11.89 -10.55 15.39
C ASN A 792 -10.44 -10.81 15.83
N SER A 793 -9.99 -12.07 15.82
CA SER A 793 -8.65 -12.48 16.21
C SER A 793 -7.97 -13.27 15.10
N LYS A 794 -6.79 -12.80 14.69
CA LYS A 794 -5.97 -13.49 13.68
C LYS A 794 -5.52 -14.88 14.16
N ASP A 795 -5.19 -15.01 15.44
CA ASP A 795 -4.83 -16.29 16.06
C ASP A 795 -5.98 -17.32 15.98
N ARG A 796 -7.22 -16.89 16.24
CA ARG A 796 -8.40 -17.77 16.08
C ARG A 796 -8.65 -18.12 14.62
N GLN A 797 -8.50 -17.17 13.70
CA GLN A 797 -8.61 -17.41 12.27
C GLN A 797 -7.64 -18.50 11.82
N GLU A 798 -6.36 -18.37 12.18
CA GLU A 798 -5.28 -19.32 11.80
C GLU A 798 -5.55 -20.71 12.38
N LYS A 799 -5.89 -20.81 13.66
CA LYS A 799 -6.22 -22.09 14.30
C LYS A 799 -7.45 -22.75 13.70
N THR A 800 -8.49 -22.00 13.37
CA THR A 800 -9.68 -22.51 12.71
C THR A 800 -9.36 -23.00 11.30
N TYR A 801 -8.52 -22.29 10.55
CA TYR A 801 -8.02 -22.70 9.25
C TYR A 801 -7.30 -24.04 9.33
N ASP A 802 -6.39 -24.20 10.28
CA ASP A 802 -5.63 -25.44 10.46
C ASP A 802 -6.50 -26.64 10.78
N LEU A 803 -7.62 -26.47 11.50
CA LEU A 803 -8.56 -27.54 11.76
C LEU A 803 -9.44 -27.89 10.55
N LEU A 804 -9.76 -26.91 9.71
CA LEU A 804 -10.73 -27.09 8.63
C LEU A 804 -10.10 -27.50 7.29
N LYS A 805 -8.86 -27.08 7.01
CA LYS A 805 -8.26 -27.22 5.68
C LYS A 805 -8.29 -28.63 5.10
N ASP A 806 -7.87 -29.63 5.88
CA ASP A 806 -7.82 -31.00 5.43
C ASP A 806 -9.22 -31.66 5.34
N TYR A 807 -10.15 -31.19 6.18
CA TYR A 807 -11.51 -31.71 6.25
C TYR A 807 -12.36 -31.20 5.07
N LEU A 808 -12.34 -29.88 4.81
CA LEU A 808 -13.09 -29.28 3.71
C LEU A 808 -12.52 -29.70 2.35
N HIS A 809 -11.20 -29.84 2.25
CA HIS A 809 -10.55 -30.31 1.02
C HIS A 809 -11.03 -31.71 0.60
N LYS A 810 -11.20 -32.64 1.55
CA LYS A 810 -11.74 -33.98 1.26
C LYS A 810 -13.15 -33.96 0.66
N GLU A 811 -13.91 -32.91 0.96
CA GLU A 811 -15.26 -32.69 0.48
C GLU A 811 -15.33 -31.76 -0.75
N ASN A 812 -14.18 -31.51 -1.39
CA ASN A 812 -14.03 -30.63 -2.56
C ASN A 812 -14.50 -29.20 -2.29
N ILE A 813 -14.27 -28.68 -1.07
CA ILE A 813 -14.49 -27.29 -0.69
C ILE A 813 -13.11 -26.67 -0.36
N GLU A 814 -12.73 -25.66 -1.10
CA GLU A 814 -11.49 -24.94 -0.85
C GLU A 814 -11.63 -23.94 0.28
N ILE A 815 -10.59 -23.74 1.06
CA ILE A 815 -10.57 -22.79 2.15
C ILE A 815 -9.39 -21.82 2.00
N TYR A 816 -9.65 -20.54 2.15
CA TYR A 816 -8.65 -19.48 1.99
C TYR A 816 -8.65 -18.50 3.15
N MET A 817 -7.48 -17.96 3.46
CA MET A 817 -7.33 -16.86 4.41
C MET A 817 -6.82 -15.63 3.64
N ASN A 818 -7.59 -14.69 3.36
CA ASN A 818 -7.19 -13.34 2.91
C ASN A 818 -8.29 -12.68 2.07
N LYS A 819 -8.40 -11.36 2.15
CA LYS A 819 -9.34 -10.55 1.36
C LYS A 819 -9.18 -10.72 -0.15
N LYS A 820 -7.96 -10.95 -0.64
CA LYS A 820 -7.69 -11.13 -2.07
C LYS A 820 -8.46 -12.28 -2.72
N TYR A 821 -8.83 -13.30 -1.95
CA TYR A 821 -9.56 -14.47 -2.43
C TYR A 821 -11.09 -14.29 -2.44
N ILE A 822 -11.63 -13.20 -1.89
CA ILE A 822 -13.08 -12.93 -1.91
C ILE A 822 -13.64 -12.91 -3.33
N LYS A 823 -12.83 -12.52 -4.31
CA LYS A 823 -13.21 -12.58 -5.72
C LYS A 823 -13.61 -13.97 -6.21
N LEU A 824 -13.10 -15.04 -5.58
CA LEU A 824 -13.44 -16.43 -5.93
C LEU A 824 -14.91 -16.77 -5.60
N LEU A 825 -15.48 -16.10 -4.60
CA LEU A 825 -16.91 -16.26 -4.28
C LEU A 825 -17.85 -15.75 -5.40
N LYS A 826 -17.34 -14.94 -6.35
CA LYS A 826 -18.13 -14.49 -7.51
C LYS A 826 -18.30 -15.57 -8.59
N ASP A 827 -17.50 -16.61 -8.55
CA ASP A 827 -17.59 -17.76 -9.45
C ASP A 827 -18.44 -18.86 -8.78
N LEU A 828 -19.67 -18.98 -9.22
CA LEU A 828 -20.63 -19.96 -8.65
C LEU A 828 -20.22 -21.43 -8.86
N ASN A 829 -19.29 -21.71 -9.73
CA ASN A 829 -18.76 -23.05 -9.94
C ASN A 829 -17.67 -23.43 -8.93
N LYS A 830 -17.12 -22.43 -8.20
CA LYS A 830 -16.08 -22.65 -7.18
C LYS A 830 -16.69 -22.75 -5.80
N LYS A 831 -16.48 -23.91 -5.18
CA LYS A 831 -16.88 -24.13 -3.79
C LYS A 831 -15.75 -23.67 -2.89
N CYS A 832 -15.87 -22.49 -2.31
CA CYS A 832 -14.80 -21.98 -1.45
C CYS A 832 -15.33 -21.25 -0.22
N VAL A 833 -14.62 -21.40 0.89
CA VAL A 833 -14.84 -20.70 2.16
C VAL A 833 -13.72 -19.70 2.37
N ILE A 834 -14.08 -18.48 2.68
CA ILE A 834 -13.09 -17.45 2.99
C ILE A 834 -13.09 -17.17 4.49
N LEU A 835 -11.95 -17.35 5.15
CA LEU A 835 -11.76 -16.90 6.52
C LEU A 835 -11.14 -15.48 6.47
N GLY A 836 -11.91 -14.51 6.93
CA GLY A 836 -11.54 -13.09 6.93
C GLY A 836 -11.19 -12.57 8.33
N SER A 837 -10.33 -11.56 8.40
CA SER A 837 -10.05 -10.78 9.61
C SER A 837 -10.37 -9.29 9.36
N LYS A 838 -9.93 -8.38 10.22
CA LYS A 838 -10.26 -6.94 10.18
C LYS A 838 -10.49 -6.33 8.79
N GLY A 839 -9.62 -6.60 7.83
CA GLY A 839 -9.76 -6.06 6.47
C GLY A 839 -10.93 -6.60 5.65
N CYS A 840 -11.60 -7.66 6.12
CA CYS A 840 -12.76 -8.28 5.45
C CYS A 840 -14.10 -7.84 6.05
N PHE A 841 -14.09 -7.06 7.15
CA PHE A 841 -15.34 -6.56 7.75
C PHE A 841 -15.98 -5.46 6.90
N GLU A 842 -15.19 -4.81 6.05
CA GLU A 842 -15.62 -3.71 5.19
C GLU A 842 -15.13 -3.89 3.74
N GLY A 843 -15.83 -3.28 2.79
CA GLY A 843 -15.44 -3.25 1.39
C GLY A 843 -15.51 -4.61 0.69
N VAL A 844 -16.42 -5.50 1.11
CA VAL A 844 -16.73 -6.76 0.44
C VAL A 844 -17.98 -6.59 -0.39
N ASP A 845 -17.89 -6.84 -1.69
CA ASP A 845 -18.99 -6.81 -2.63
C ASP A 845 -19.01 -8.10 -3.46
N VAL A 846 -19.92 -9.00 -3.12
CA VAL A 846 -20.17 -10.27 -3.82
C VAL A 846 -21.67 -10.36 -4.12
N PRO A 847 -22.07 -10.20 -5.39
CA PRO A 847 -23.48 -10.17 -5.75
C PRO A 847 -24.13 -11.57 -5.78
N GLY A 848 -25.41 -11.62 -5.46
CA GLY A 848 -26.26 -12.79 -5.62
C GLY A 848 -25.83 -13.99 -4.78
N ASP A 849 -25.92 -15.17 -5.38
CA ASP A 849 -25.67 -16.45 -4.70
C ASP A 849 -24.18 -16.71 -4.41
N GLY A 850 -23.30 -15.83 -4.85
CA GLY A 850 -21.87 -15.95 -4.58
C GLY A 850 -21.49 -15.82 -3.10
N LEU A 851 -22.32 -15.15 -2.28
CA LEU A 851 -22.14 -15.07 -0.84
C LEU A 851 -23.51 -15.11 -0.15
N THR A 852 -23.87 -16.28 0.34
CA THR A 852 -25.18 -16.52 0.95
C THR A 852 -25.16 -16.54 2.47
N CYS A 853 -24.00 -16.73 3.07
CA CYS A 853 -23.84 -16.74 4.52
C CYS A 853 -22.57 -16.00 4.96
N VAL A 854 -22.70 -15.27 6.07
CA VAL A 854 -21.57 -14.66 6.78
C VAL A 854 -21.63 -15.11 8.24
N THR A 855 -20.53 -15.64 8.75
CA THR A 855 -20.40 -15.95 10.17
C THR A 855 -19.46 -14.96 10.86
N LEU A 856 -19.77 -14.66 12.12
CA LEU A 856 -18.97 -13.81 12.98
C LEU A 856 -18.56 -14.61 14.21
N ASP A 857 -17.27 -14.67 14.51
CA ASP A 857 -16.79 -15.31 15.75
C ASP A 857 -17.19 -14.54 16.99
N LYS A 858 -17.35 -13.23 16.82
CA LYS A 858 -17.81 -12.32 17.87
C LYS A 858 -18.24 -11.01 17.21
N ILE A 859 -19.22 -10.32 17.78
CA ILE A 859 -19.55 -8.95 17.39
C ILE A 859 -18.29 -8.09 17.54
N PRO A 860 -17.84 -7.39 16.50
CA PRO A 860 -16.69 -6.52 16.59
C PRO A 860 -16.97 -5.40 17.58
N ASN A 861 -16.15 -5.33 18.61
CA ASN A 861 -16.17 -4.23 19.57
C ASN A 861 -14.79 -3.60 19.60
N LEU A 862 -14.74 -2.30 19.77
CA LEU A 862 -13.49 -1.64 20.12
C LEU A 862 -12.92 -2.28 21.39
N ASN A 863 -11.62 -2.42 21.49
CA ASN A 863 -11.00 -3.02 22.65
C ASN A 863 -11.24 -2.10 23.87
N PRO A 864 -12.03 -2.49 24.87
CA PRO A 864 -12.28 -1.64 26.05
C PRO A 864 -11.02 -1.37 26.88
N LYS A 865 -9.90 -2.03 26.52
CA LYS A 865 -8.56 -1.81 27.12
C LYS A 865 -7.67 -0.92 26.25
N ASP A 866 -8.18 -0.49 25.10
CA ASP A 866 -7.49 0.52 24.31
C ASP A 866 -7.48 1.84 25.09
N PRO A 867 -6.31 2.47 25.30
CA PRO A 867 -6.18 3.65 26.14
C PRO A 867 -7.01 4.83 25.65
N LEU A 868 -7.05 5.06 24.34
CA LEU A 868 -7.83 6.13 23.73
C LEU A 868 -9.33 5.88 23.92
N TYR A 869 -9.76 4.66 23.59
CA TYR A 869 -11.16 4.27 23.69
C TYR A 869 -11.67 4.31 25.14
N SER A 870 -10.89 3.77 26.09
CA SER A 870 -11.24 3.83 27.52
C SER A 870 -11.36 5.26 28.03
N THR A 871 -10.49 6.16 27.57
CA THR A 871 -10.53 7.58 27.94
C THR A 871 -11.75 8.28 27.34
N ILE A 872 -12.07 8.01 26.09
CA ILE A 872 -13.27 8.54 25.42
C ILE A 872 -14.54 8.06 26.12
N MET A 873 -14.62 6.75 26.44
CA MET A 873 -15.79 6.16 27.12
C MET A 873 -15.98 6.69 28.54
N ASN A 874 -14.92 7.04 29.24
CA ASN A 874 -15.01 7.63 30.56
C ASN A 874 -15.44 9.11 30.53
N LYS A 875 -15.24 9.78 29.38
CA LYS A 875 -15.66 11.18 29.18
C LYS A 875 -17.16 11.30 28.86
N TYR A 876 -17.73 10.35 28.14
CA TYR A 876 -19.13 10.33 27.70
C TYR A 876 -19.94 9.26 28.44
#